data_f08b2327f0dff5fdfbc3e621efc366fa
#
_entry.id   f08b2327f0dff5fdfbc3e621efc366fa
#
_cell.length_a   1.000
_cell.length_b   1.000
_cell.length_c   1.000
_cell.angle_alpha   90.00
_cell.angle_beta   90.00
_cell.angle_gamma   90.00
#
_symmetry.space_group_name_H-M   'P 1'
#
loop_
_entity.id
_entity.type
_entity.pdbx_description
1 polymer ?
#
loop_
_entity_poly.entity_id
_entity_poly.type
_entity_poly.pdbx_seq_one_letter_code
_entity_poly.pdbx_strand_id
1 'polypeptide(L)'
;VPHWSDEQIECFNELGHFNSGFGVLVKGFLVVDVDARNGGVKSFKQLCKDVPCILDCAFVVNTGSGGGSQHYYFKLNDVDKKKSLLQKLDKYKGIDFKSSGFVVGSGSIHASGSNYETIKGYPQDVDFAPDDLIFLLERPAFYRVSNNGQDLDIDEQHIVNLLAFVNPDCDYNQWVSVGMAIHHCLNGGGFELWDNWSSSGAKYCGGATIQKHWHSFGKTANPVGYGTLLHYAHVGGYCEPVTFVYDGSLGAVDDVVIGNLDSVKTDKTDKSAKVKSLLDEPVDVRRPPDFVGELTQWINNQCLYPRENLAVACALTAVSSLAGMRYTDELDGITPNILSFCIAGSGTGKEQIMQCYLNIAKAAGVQSAVHGGFKSEQEVIRNLIRHQAAFYCIDELGLVLNKLANASKKGGASYLEGVVGSLMSVYSKANGYLPITGDLKEDIKAKLLLEYAQIEKKLEKLPEDTSSDTQRQRLDEAKDAIMANINNVDNGLENPYLTMMGFTTPVTFNELMTYDMATNGFLARSMLFYDLETNPKRKTHFKKEAMSESLANALRNLYAHGHFDALERTGARIQQLGDKTTLPTLKDASELLNEVYERFYQLAEHHKATTGLEAIARRGYELASKVSLICALPSGLRTVDHVRYGYALALADVERKIKLSYSEDNKQSVDGLAAKVLSIIDKEHGETLGVICNRLRGTPKTQIEALLLQMTDKKMIRTEEFIKSSTKVKYMRYFAV
;
A
#
# COMPACT_ATOMS: atom_id res chain seq x y z
N VAL A 1 -2.41 46.26 6.02
CA VAL A 1 -2.91 47.28 5.07
C VAL A 1 -4.16 47.84 5.71
N PRO A 2 -4.28 49.16 5.92
CA PRO A 2 -5.49 49.74 6.48
C PRO A 2 -6.68 49.44 5.55
N HIS A 3 -7.79 49.00 6.13
CA HIS A 3 -9.05 48.91 5.42
C HIS A 3 -9.57 50.34 5.24
N TRP A 4 -9.59 50.84 4.02
CA TRP A 4 -10.17 52.11 3.70
C TRP A 4 -11.69 51.97 3.48
N SER A 5 -12.46 52.98 3.92
CA SER A 5 -13.87 53.02 3.58
C SER A 5 -14.03 53.43 2.11
N ASP A 6 -15.21 53.18 1.54
CA ASP A 6 -15.52 53.57 0.15
C ASP A 6 -15.31 55.09 -0.06
N GLU A 7 -15.68 55.93 0.91
CA GLU A 7 -15.45 57.37 0.91
C GLU A 7 -13.96 57.72 0.90
N GLN A 8 -13.10 56.99 1.60
CA GLN A 8 -11.64 57.18 1.57
C GLN A 8 -11.08 56.77 0.22
N ILE A 9 -11.58 55.72 -0.39
CA ILE A 9 -11.16 55.25 -1.72
C ILE A 9 -11.54 56.32 -2.77
N GLU A 10 -12.74 56.85 -2.68
CA GLU A 10 -13.24 57.91 -3.58
C GLU A 10 -12.39 59.19 -3.47
N CYS A 11 -12.10 59.65 -2.24
CA CYS A 11 -11.23 60.78 -1.98
C CYS A 11 -9.80 60.56 -2.52
N PHE A 12 -9.22 59.37 -2.35
CA PHE A 12 -7.88 59.03 -2.89
C PHE A 12 -7.88 58.99 -4.42
N ASN A 13 -8.98 58.55 -5.04
CA ASN A 13 -9.13 58.58 -6.48
C ASN A 13 -9.21 60.01 -7.03
N GLU A 14 -9.99 60.90 -6.40
CA GLU A 14 -10.05 62.31 -6.74
C GLU A 14 -8.71 63.04 -6.57
N LEU A 15 -7.94 62.67 -5.57
CA LEU A 15 -6.57 63.15 -5.33
C LEU A 15 -5.52 62.57 -6.27
N GLY A 16 -5.89 61.67 -7.15
CA GLY A 16 -5.00 61.04 -8.13
C GLY A 16 -3.99 60.02 -7.54
N HIS A 17 -4.22 59.53 -6.32
CA HIS A 17 -3.33 58.57 -5.69
C HIS A 17 -3.23 57.21 -6.43
N PHE A 18 -4.24 56.89 -7.25
CA PHE A 18 -4.25 55.63 -8.05
C PHE A 18 -3.69 55.83 -9.47
N ASN A 19 -3.27 57.06 -9.86
CA ASN A 19 -2.78 57.34 -11.21
C ASN A 19 -1.52 56.57 -11.64
N SER A 20 -0.70 56.09 -10.68
CA SER A 20 0.51 55.32 -10.96
C SER A 20 0.33 53.83 -10.69
N GLY A 21 -0.67 53.43 -9.93
CA GLY A 21 -0.98 52.03 -9.65
C GLY A 21 -1.48 51.76 -8.25
N PHE A 22 -2.11 50.61 -8.08
CA PHE A 22 -2.66 50.15 -6.81
C PHE A 22 -2.53 48.65 -6.66
N GLY A 23 -2.50 48.21 -5.42
CA GLY A 23 -2.47 46.78 -5.06
C GLY A 23 -3.87 46.26 -4.71
N VAL A 24 -4.22 45.12 -5.26
CA VAL A 24 -5.43 44.36 -4.92
C VAL A 24 -5.09 43.33 -3.84
N LEU A 25 -5.76 43.43 -2.69
CA LEU A 25 -5.62 42.49 -1.60
C LEU A 25 -6.31 41.17 -1.98
N VAL A 26 -5.56 40.04 -1.96
CA VAL A 26 -6.09 38.74 -2.38
C VAL A 26 -6.76 37.93 -1.25
N LYS A 27 -7.10 38.58 -0.13
CA LYS A 27 -7.82 37.92 0.96
C LYS A 27 -9.19 37.43 0.49
N GLY A 28 -9.40 36.10 0.51
CA GLY A 28 -10.65 35.49 0.03
C GLY A 28 -10.67 35.23 -1.49
N PHE A 29 -9.53 35.44 -2.14
CA PHE A 29 -9.32 35.14 -3.56
C PHE A 29 -8.10 34.23 -3.73
N LEU A 30 -8.05 33.58 -4.87
CA LEU A 30 -6.87 32.88 -5.38
C LEU A 30 -6.49 33.52 -6.71
N VAL A 31 -5.27 34.03 -6.83
CA VAL A 31 -4.75 34.58 -8.08
C VAL A 31 -3.63 33.68 -8.58
N VAL A 32 -3.80 33.19 -9.81
CA VAL A 32 -2.75 32.45 -10.52
C VAL A 32 -1.94 33.51 -11.31
N ASP A 33 -0.74 33.79 -10.82
CA ASP A 33 0.18 34.79 -11.37
C ASP A 33 1.21 34.08 -12.25
N VAL A 34 1.07 34.23 -13.54
CA VAL A 34 1.92 33.59 -14.58
C VAL A 34 3.00 34.59 -15.01
N ASP A 35 4.27 34.33 -14.66
CA ASP A 35 5.42 35.16 -15.06
C ASP A 35 6.16 34.56 -16.26
N ALA A 36 6.01 35.18 -17.41
CA ALA A 36 6.67 34.75 -18.65
C ALA A 36 8.21 34.71 -18.57
N ARG A 37 8.81 35.64 -17.83
CA ARG A 37 10.27 35.76 -17.69
C ARG A 37 10.89 34.56 -16.96
N ASN A 38 10.11 33.93 -16.10
CA ASN A 38 10.51 32.75 -15.32
C ASN A 38 9.98 31.43 -15.89
N GLY A 39 9.50 31.43 -17.15
CA GLY A 39 9.00 30.23 -17.82
C GLY A 39 7.52 29.93 -17.56
N GLY A 40 6.78 30.84 -16.91
CA GLY A 40 5.40 30.65 -16.51
C GLY A 40 4.44 30.32 -17.65
N VAL A 41 4.62 30.90 -18.84
CA VAL A 41 3.76 30.62 -20.00
C VAL A 41 3.84 29.14 -20.43
N LYS A 42 5.03 28.51 -20.37
CA LYS A 42 5.20 27.09 -20.67
C LYS A 42 4.54 26.22 -19.59
N SER A 43 4.77 26.59 -18.34
CA SER A 43 4.18 25.92 -17.17
C SER A 43 2.64 26.08 -17.16
N PHE A 44 2.12 27.23 -17.59
CA PHE A 44 0.68 27.45 -17.68
C PHE A 44 0.00 26.54 -18.72
N LYS A 45 0.65 26.29 -19.86
CA LYS A 45 0.16 25.29 -20.82
C LYS A 45 0.08 23.87 -20.23
N GLN A 46 0.98 23.54 -19.31
CA GLN A 46 0.91 22.27 -18.60
C GLN A 46 -0.18 22.31 -17.52
N LEU A 47 -0.30 23.41 -16.79
CA LEU A 47 -1.35 23.60 -15.78
C LEU A 47 -2.74 23.51 -16.41
N CYS A 48 -2.95 24.07 -17.62
CA CYS A 48 -4.21 23.95 -18.35
C CYS A 48 -4.56 22.51 -18.79
N LYS A 49 -3.57 21.62 -18.92
CA LYS A 49 -3.81 20.20 -19.18
C LYS A 49 -4.21 19.46 -17.90
N ASP A 50 -3.60 19.84 -16.80
CA ASP A 50 -3.81 19.19 -15.49
C ASP A 50 -5.10 19.71 -14.81
N VAL A 51 -5.46 20.98 -15.07
CA VAL A 51 -6.66 21.67 -14.58
C VAL A 51 -7.33 22.40 -15.75
N PRO A 52 -8.07 21.72 -16.63
CA PRO A 52 -8.65 22.32 -17.84
C PRO A 52 -9.59 23.51 -17.55
N CYS A 53 -10.33 23.44 -16.46
CA CYS A 53 -11.28 24.47 -16.03
C CYS A 53 -10.62 25.84 -15.69
N ILE A 54 -9.28 25.92 -15.59
CA ILE A 54 -8.59 27.20 -15.38
C ILE A 54 -8.76 28.16 -16.56
N LEU A 55 -9.00 27.64 -17.77
CA LEU A 55 -9.25 28.41 -18.99
C LEU A 55 -10.62 29.10 -18.99
N ASP A 56 -11.56 28.63 -18.18
CA ASP A 56 -12.89 29.20 -18.04
C ASP A 56 -12.88 30.41 -17.13
N CYS A 57 -11.74 30.77 -16.52
CA CYS A 57 -11.57 31.93 -15.65
C CYS A 57 -12.26 33.17 -16.25
N ALA A 58 -13.18 33.75 -15.49
CA ALA A 58 -14.03 34.85 -15.96
C ALA A 58 -13.31 36.21 -15.96
N PHE A 59 -12.26 36.40 -15.15
CA PHE A 59 -11.53 37.65 -15.05
C PHE A 59 -10.01 37.43 -15.17
N VAL A 60 -9.42 38.00 -16.24
CA VAL A 60 -8.00 37.86 -16.56
C VAL A 60 -7.37 39.21 -16.88
N VAL A 61 -6.18 39.45 -16.33
CA VAL A 61 -5.42 40.70 -16.51
C VAL A 61 -4.04 40.37 -17.11
N ASN A 62 -3.66 41.05 -18.20
CA ASN A 62 -2.28 41.05 -18.66
C ASN A 62 -1.42 41.88 -17.71
N THR A 63 -0.27 41.34 -17.30
CA THR A 63 0.65 42.13 -16.47
C THR A 63 1.55 43.00 -17.33
N GLY A 64 1.94 44.16 -16.81
CA GLY A 64 2.82 45.10 -17.51
C GLY A 64 4.22 44.55 -17.81
N SER A 65 4.59 43.36 -17.33
CA SER A 65 5.86 42.68 -17.61
C SER A 65 5.97 42.11 -19.03
N GLY A 66 4.83 42.02 -19.76
CA GLY A 66 4.78 41.53 -21.14
C GLY A 66 5.05 40.04 -21.31
N GLY A 67 5.30 39.60 -22.56
CA GLY A 67 5.69 38.23 -22.88
C GLY A 67 4.61 37.17 -22.68
N GLY A 68 3.35 37.56 -22.40
CA GLY A 68 2.25 36.64 -22.07
C GLY A 68 2.10 36.38 -20.58
N SER A 69 2.65 37.26 -19.73
CA SER A 69 2.45 37.21 -18.28
C SER A 69 1.04 37.67 -17.93
N GLN A 70 0.32 36.95 -17.10
CA GLN A 70 -1.09 37.13 -16.80
C GLN A 70 -1.45 36.79 -15.38
N HIS A 71 -2.49 37.44 -14.85
CA HIS A 71 -3.17 37.10 -13.61
C HIS A 71 -4.54 36.49 -13.91
N TYR A 72 -4.84 35.33 -13.35
CA TYR A 72 -6.16 34.69 -13.40
C TYR A 72 -6.78 34.76 -12.02
N TYR A 73 -7.96 35.33 -11.87
CA TYR A 73 -8.59 35.60 -10.58
C TYR A 73 -9.75 34.65 -10.32
N PHE A 74 -9.78 34.07 -9.12
CA PHE A 74 -10.83 33.19 -8.63
C PHE A 74 -11.24 33.58 -7.21
N LYS A 75 -12.53 33.41 -6.85
CA LYS A 75 -13.01 33.50 -5.47
C LYS A 75 -12.75 32.20 -4.72
N LEU A 76 -12.47 32.30 -3.43
CA LEU A 76 -12.45 31.15 -2.53
C LEU A 76 -13.81 31.09 -1.80
N ASN A 77 -14.43 29.91 -1.75
CA ASN A 77 -15.61 29.65 -0.93
C ASN A 77 -15.24 29.64 0.56
N ASP A 78 -16.21 29.56 1.47
CA ASP A 78 -15.96 29.67 2.92
C ASP A 78 -15.18 28.48 3.49
N VAL A 79 -15.20 27.34 2.82
CA VAL A 79 -14.40 26.17 3.15
C VAL A 79 -12.97 26.37 2.69
N ASP A 80 -12.75 26.79 1.44
CA ASP A 80 -11.43 26.96 0.84
C ASP A 80 -10.65 28.13 1.46
N LYS A 81 -11.34 29.16 1.97
CA LYS A 81 -10.71 30.24 2.76
C LYS A 81 -10.01 29.75 4.03
N LYS A 82 -10.42 28.60 4.55
CA LYS A 82 -9.85 27.99 5.76
C LYS A 82 -8.70 27.04 5.44
N LYS A 83 -8.53 26.64 4.17
CA LYS A 83 -7.48 25.74 3.72
C LYS A 83 -6.13 26.43 3.65
N SER A 84 -5.07 25.69 3.89
CA SER A 84 -3.69 26.15 3.69
C SER A 84 -3.26 25.81 2.27
N LEU A 85 -3.28 26.79 1.37
CA LEU A 85 -2.93 26.61 -0.04
C LEU A 85 -1.44 26.87 -0.28
N LEU A 86 -0.82 26.02 -1.11
CA LEU A 86 0.55 26.20 -1.57
C LEU A 86 0.65 27.40 -2.51
N GLN A 87 1.61 28.26 -2.27
CA GLN A 87 1.81 29.45 -3.12
C GLN A 87 2.72 29.19 -4.33
N LYS A 88 3.47 28.11 -4.32
CA LYS A 88 4.35 27.66 -5.41
C LYS A 88 4.34 26.16 -5.52
N LEU A 89 4.44 25.67 -6.74
CA LEU A 89 4.61 24.24 -7.04
C LEU A 89 5.81 24.11 -7.98
N ASP A 90 6.77 23.24 -7.65
CA ASP A 90 7.98 23.01 -8.44
C ASP A 90 7.67 22.54 -9.86
N LYS A 91 6.54 21.85 -10.02
CA LYS A 91 6.00 21.39 -11.30
C LYS A 91 5.68 22.55 -12.26
N TYR A 92 5.31 23.74 -11.75
CA TYR A 92 4.88 24.88 -12.55
C TYR A 92 5.78 26.10 -12.30
N LYS A 93 7.04 26.01 -12.73
CA LYS A 93 8.00 27.12 -12.59
C LYS A 93 7.50 28.39 -13.26
N GLY A 94 7.63 29.52 -12.56
CA GLY A 94 7.17 30.80 -13.03
C GLY A 94 5.66 31.04 -12.88
N ILE A 95 4.99 30.20 -12.09
CA ILE A 95 3.60 30.43 -11.65
C ILE A 95 3.58 30.56 -10.14
N ASP A 96 3.01 31.65 -9.64
CA ASP A 96 2.71 31.88 -8.23
C ASP A 96 1.20 31.78 -7.99
N PHE A 97 0.79 31.02 -6.98
CA PHE A 97 -0.60 30.85 -6.56
C PHE A 97 -0.86 31.67 -5.30
N LYS A 98 -1.35 32.89 -5.49
CA LYS A 98 -1.48 33.86 -4.41
C LYS A 98 -2.86 33.78 -3.76
N SER A 99 -2.92 33.26 -2.54
CA SER A 99 -4.11 33.26 -1.66
C SER A 99 -3.98 34.23 -0.49
N SER A 100 -2.82 34.93 -0.39
CA SER A 100 -2.54 35.95 0.62
C SER A 100 -1.63 37.02 0.06
N GLY A 101 -1.54 38.16 0.72
CA GLY A 101 -0.80 39.34 0.25
C GLY A 101 -1.59 40.17 -0.76
N PHE A 102 -0.93 40.70 -1.77
CA PHE A 102 -1.54 41.54 -2.81
C PHE A 102 -0.95 41.25 -4.19
N VAL A 103 -1.69 41.59 -5.24
CA VAL A 103 -1.24 41.66 -6.63
C VAL A 103 -1.47 43.08 -7.16
N VAL A 104 -0.74 43.44 -8.22
CA VAL A 104 -0.95 44.75 -8.86
C VAL A 104 -2.24 44.73 -9.67
N GLY A 105 -3.10 45.72 -9.47
CA GLY A 105 -4.41 45.82 -10.12
C GLY A 105 -4.31 46.28 -11.57
N SER A 106 -5.37 45.96 -12.36
CA SER A 106 -5.54 46.43 -13.72
C SER A 106 -5.66 47.95 -13.76
N GLY A 107 -5.01 48.59 -14.71
CA GLY A 107 -4.89 50.06 -14.82
C GLY A 107 -3.58 50.60 -14.21
N SER A 108 -2.86 49.83 -13.44
CA SER A 108 -1.55 50.22 -12.87
C SER A 108 -0.46 50.19 -13.93
N ILE A 109 0.54 51.09 -13.77
CA ILE A 109 1.71 51.17 -14.65
C ILE A 109 2.85 50.31 -14.09
N HIS A 110 3.35 49.38 -14.89
CA HIS A 110 4.51 48.59 -14.57
C HIS A 110 5.83 49.39 -14.73
N ALA A 111 6.87 48.99 -14.06
CA ALA A 111 8.20 49.63 -14.16
C ALA A 111 8.79 49.65 -15.59
N SER A 112 8.27 48.84 -16.51
CA SER A 112 8.62 48.88 -17.94
C SER A 112 7.92 50.00 -18.70
N GLY A 113 6.98 50.73 -18.09
CA GLY A 113 6.11 51.73 -18.73
C GLY A 113 4.84 51.13 -19.36
N SER A 114 4.65 49.82 -19.34
CA SER A 114 3.43 49.17 -19.85
C SER A 114 2.37 49.06 -18.77
N ASN A 115 1.09 49.08 -19.17
CA ASN A 115 -0.02 48.97 -18.22
C ASN A 115 -0.40 47.52 -17.90
N TYR A 116 -0.92 47.31 -16.69
CA TYR A 116 -1.73 46.13 -16.38
C TYR A 116 -3.10 46.31 -17.04
N GLU A 117 -3.47 45.42 -17.94
CA GLU A 117 -4.67 45.59 -18.77
C GLU A 117 -5.61 44.39 -18.62
N THR A 118 -6.89 44.67 -18.36
CA THR A 118 -7.92 43.63 -18.37
C THR A 118 -8.14 43.12 -19.78
N ILE A 119 -8.00 41.82 -19.97
CA ILE A 119 -8.19 41.15 -21.26
C ILE A 119 -9.46 40.30 -21.32
N LYS A 120 -10.03 39.95 -20.18
CA LYS A 120 -11.26 39.14 -20.08
C LYS A 120 -12.05 39.54 -18.83
N GLY A 121 -13.35 39.83 -19.00
CA GLY A 121 -14.33 40.09 -17.95
C GLY A 121 -14.06 41.33 -17.09
N TYR A 122 -14.74 41.35 -15.95
CA TYR A 122 -14.66 42.45 -14.96
C TYR A 122 -14.48 41.85 -13.55
N PRO A 123 -14.01 42.62 -12.56
CA PRO A 123 -13.81 42.12 -11.19
C PRO A 123 -15.06 41.52 -10.54
N GLN A 124 -16.28 41.98 -10.90
CA GLN A 124 -17.54 41.44 -10.41
C GLN A 124 -17.85 40.01 -10.97
N ASP A 125 -17.28 39.68 -12.13
CA ASP A 125 -17.52 38.42 -12.85
C ASP A 125 -16.68 37.29 -12.34
N VAL A 126 -15.79 37.51 -11.35
CA VAL A 126 -14.88 36.50 -10.81
C VAL A 126 -15.67 35.33 -10.24
N ASP A 127 -15.44 34.15 -10.78
CA ASP A 127 -16.04 32.88 -10.34
C ASP A 127 -15.26 32.22 -9.21
N PHE A 128 -15.83 31.16 -8.62
CA PHE A 128 -15.13 30.35 -7.63
C PHE A 128 -13.99 29.56 -8.27
N ALA A 129 -12.92 29.35 -7.50
CA ALA A 129 -11.82 28.51 -7.93
C ALA A 129 -12.31 27.08 -8.24
N PRO A 130 -11.88 26.48 -9.37
CA PRO A 130 -12.19 25.09 -9.66
C PRO A 130 -11.69 24.15 -8.55
N ASP A 131 -12.48 23.14 -8.20
CA ASP A 131 -12.14 22.17 -7.16
C ASP A 131 -10.80 21.47 -7.45
N ASP A 132 -10.53 21.14 -8.72
CA ASP A 132 -9.25 20.55 -9.15
C ASP A 132 -8.05 21.48 -8.88
N LEU A 133 -8.23 22.81 -9.03
CA LEU A 133 -7.19 23.78 -8.70
C LEU A 133 -6.97 23.89 -7.19
N ILE A 134 -8.04 23.88 -6.42
CA ILE A 134 -7.95 23.88 -4.96
C ILE A 134 -7.28 22.61 -4.46
N PHE A 135 -7.69 21.44 -4.98
CA PHE A 135 -7.07 20.15 -4.64
C PHE A 135 -5.57 20.10 -4.97
N LEU A 136 -5.18 20.64 -6.13
CA LEU A 136 -3.78 20.74 -6.55
C LEU A 136 -2.94 21.61 -5.59
N LEU A 137 -3.53 22.62 -4.99
CA LEU A 137 -2.87 23.61 -4.13
C LEU A 137 -3.04 23.35 -2.63
N GLU A 138 -3.98 22.48 -2.26
CA GLU A 138 -4.19 22.16 -0.87
C GLU A 138 -2.92 21.52 -0.32
N ARG A 139 -2.34 22.13 0.72
CA ARG A 139 -1.28 21.45 1.45
C ARG A 139 -1.90 20.18 2.00
N PRO A 140 -1.33 18.99 1.75
CA PRO A 140 -1.71 17.82 2.52
C PRO A 140 -1.70 18.26 3.98
N ALA A 141 -2.80 18.00 4.69
CA ALA A 141 -2.91 18.37 6.10
C ALA A 141 -1.75 17.68 6.84
N PHE A 142 -0.63 18.38 6.94
CA PHE A 142 0.44 17.97 7.82
C PHE A 142 -0.12 18.08 9.22
N TYR A 143 -0.11 16.99 9.95
CA TYR A 143 -0.56 16.89 11.31
C TYR A 143 -0.19 18.16 12.09
N ARG A 144 -1.16 19.04 12.31
CA ARG A 144 -1.09 19.94 13.44
C ARG A 144 -1.41 19.06 14.62
N VAL A 145 -0.40 18.60 15.32
CA VAL A 145 -0.57 18.23 16.72
C VAL A 145 -1.08 19.52 17.39
N SER A 146 -2.38 19.61 17.58
CA SER A 146 -2.94 20.67 18.41
C SER A 146 -2.42 20.40 19.81
N ASN A 147 -1.62 21.33 20.35
CA ASN A 147 -1.22 21.37 21.75
C ASN A 147 -2.46 21.56 22.61
N ASN A 148 -3.26 20.52 22.79
CA ASN A 148 -4.15 20.36 23.94
C ASN A 148 -3.41 19.53 24.98
N GLY A 149 -2.40 20.14 25.63
CA GLY A 149 -1.98 19.86 26.98
C GLY A 149 -1.76 18.40 27.41
N GLN A 150 -1.37 17.49 26.50
CA GLN A 150 -0.89 16.16 26.86
C GLN A 150 0.51 16.00 26.27
N ASP A 151 1.48 15.85 27.16
CA ASP A 151 2.87 15.54 26.85
C ASP A 151 2.91 14.21 26.09
N LEU A 152 3.24 14.26 24.79
CA LEU A 152 3.76 13.09 24.10
C LEU A 152 5.09 12.77 24.75
N ASP A 153 5.17 11.67 25.45
CA ASP A 153 6.40 11.15 26.03
C ASP A 153 7.24 10.55 24.88
N ILE A 154 7.82 11.46 24.07
CA ILE A 154 8.68 11.08 22.94
C ILE A 154 10.06 10.84 23.56
N ASP A 155 10.46 9.57 23.65
CA ASP A 155 11.76 9.22 24.15
C ASP A 155 12.89 9.58 23.16
N GLU A 156 14.08 9.82 23.68
CA GLU A 156 15.27 10.14 22.87
C GLU A 156 15.58 9.05 21.85
N GLN A 157 15.30 7.78 22.15
CA GLN A 157 15.55 6.66 21.28
C GLN A 157 14.66 6.70 20.02
N HIS A 158 13.43 7.17 20.15
CA HIS A 158 12.56 7.34 19.00
C HIS A 158 13.06 8.44 18.07
N ILE A 159 13.54 9.56 18.63
CA ILE A 159 14.16 10.64 17.83
C ILE A 159 15.42 10.15 17.11
N VAL A 160 16.28 9.37 17.76
CA VAL A 160 17.46 8.74 17.14
C VAL A 160 17.05 7.85 15.96
N ASN A 161 15.98 7.07 16.12
CA ASN A 161 15.46 6.21 15.06
C ASN A 161 14.98 7.01 13.83
N LEU A 162 14.33 8.17 14.06
CA LEU A 162 13.93 9.07 12.97
C LEU A 162 15.13 9.70 12.27
N LEU A 163 16.13 10.17 13.04
CA LEU A 163 17.33 10.82 12.54
C LEU A 163 18.17 9.90 11.64
N ALA A 164 18.12 8.58 11.86
CA ALA A 164 18.79 7.60 11.00
C ALA A 164 18.32 7.64 9.53
N PHE A 165 17.14 8.20 9.28
CA PHE A 165 16.55 8.35 7.95
C PHE A 165 16.64 9.77 7.40
N VAL A 166 17.18 10.73 8.16
CA VAL A 166 17.35 12.11 7.71
C VAL A 166 18.80 12.32 7.32
N ASN A 167 19.03 12.75 6.06
CA ASN A 167 20.39 13.01 5.59
C ASN A 167 21.00 14.20 6.34
N PRO A 168 22.12 14.04 7.05
CA PRO A 168 22.76 15.14 7.77
C PRO A 168 23.37 16.21 6.83
N ASP A 169 23.63 15.87 5.56
CA ASP A 169 24.10 16.79 4.52
C ASP A 169 22.95 17.49 3.76
N CYS A 170 21.76 17.54 4.34
CA CYS A 170 20.60 18.27 3.81
C CYS A 170 20.87 19.78 3.65
N ASP A 171 19.91 20.53 3.10
CA ASP A 171 20.03 21.98 3.01
C ASP A 171 19.97 22.65 4.41
N TYR A 172 20.45 23.91 4.47
CA TYR A 172 20.55 24.62 5.74
C TYR A 172 19.19 24.78 6.46
N ASN A 173 18.11 25.04 5.72
CA ASN A 173 16.79 25.24 6.31
C ASN A 173 16.24 23.95 6.90
N GLN A 174 16.43 22.83 6.21
CA GLN A 174 16.05 21.52 6.70
C GLN A 174 16.89 21.14 7.93
N TRP A 175 18.19 21.36 7.90
CA TRP A 175 19.10 21.10 9.01
C TRP A 175 18.71 21.89 10.29
N VAL A 176 18.42 23.21 10.15
CA VAL A 176 17.92 24.04 11.27
C VAL A 176 16.55 23.54 11.76
N SER A 177 15.65 23.17 10.84
CA SER A 177 14.32 22.67 11.20
C SER A 177 14.37 21.36 11.99
N VAL A 178 15.33 20.47 11.67
CA VAL A 178 15.57 19.23 12.44
C VAL A 178 16.02 19.60 13.87
N GLY A 179 16.96 20.54 14.02
CA GLY A 179 17.40 21.00 15.33
C GLY A 179 16.28 21.63 16.17
N MET A 180 15.45 22.47 15.54
CA MET A 180 14.28 23.07 16.21
C MET A 180 13.26 22.02 16.63
N ALA A 181 13.05 21.01 15.80
CA ALA A 181 12.11 19.92 16.12
C ALA A 181 12.61 19.10 17.32
N ILE A 182 13.88 18.73 17.37
CA ILE A 182 14.48 18.02 18.51
C ILE A 182 14.37 18.86 19.77
N HIS A 183 14.77 20.16 19.70
CA HIS A 183 14.69 21.09 20.83
C HIS A 183 13.27 21.19 21.39
N HIS A 184 12.25 21.22 20.52
CA HIS A 184 10.86 21.30 20.94
C HIS A 184 10.36 19.97 21.54
N CYS A 185 10.67 18.83 20.88
CA CYS A 185 10.24 17.50 21.35
C CYS A 185 10.80 17.14 22.72
N LEU A 186 12.00 17.60 23.04
CA LEU A 186 12.71 17.31 24.29
C LEU A 186 12.73 18.52 25.27
N ASN A 187 11.77 19.43 25.13
CA ASN A 187 11.61 20.59 26.05
C ASN A 187 12.91 21.38 26.30
N GLY A 188 13.69 21.61 25.25
CA GLY A 188 14.99 22.31 25.32
C GLY A 188 16.19 21.38 25.50
N GLY A 189 15.98 20.09 25.71
CA GLY A 189 17.00 19.03 25.71
C GLY A 189 17.33 18.52 24.31
N GLY A 190 18.24 17.53 24.20
CA GLY A 190 18.59 16.84 22.95
C GLY A 190 19.66 17.52 22.09
N PHE A 191 20.42 18.46 22.64
CA PHE A 191 21.56 19.08 21.93
C PHE A 191 22.56 18.03 21.42
N GLU A 192 22.91 17.06 22.25
CA GLU A 192 23.84 16.00 21.89
C GLU A 192 23.33 15.13 20.74
N LEU A 193 22.02 14.90 20.65
CA LEU A 193 21.44 14.16 19.54
C LEU A 193 21.58 14.90 18.21
N TRP A 194 21.33 16.21 18.22
CA TRP A 194 21.48 17.04 17.02
C TRP A 194 22.94 17.22 16.60
N ASP A 195 23.86 17.39 17.57
CA ASP A 195 25.29 17.49 17.31
C ASP A 195 25.87 16.18 16.76
N ASN A 196 25.51 15.03 17.37
CA ASN A 196 25.93 13.70 16.92
C ASN A 196 25.41 13.40 15.52
N TRP A 197 24.12 13.67 15.25
CA TRP A 197 23.55 13.50 13.92
C TRP A 197 24.25 14.40 12.90
N SER A 198 24.44 15.68 13.21
CA SER A 198 25.12 16.62 12.32
C SER A 198 26.55 16.21 12.05
N SER A 199 27.27 15.67 13.04
CA SER A 199 28.66 15.26 12.93
C SER A 199 28.89 14.07 11.98
N SER A 200 27.85 13.33 11.66
CA SER A 200 27.88 12.25 10.66
C SER A 200 27.88 12.77 9.21
N GLY A 201 27.62 14.05 8.99
CA GLY A 201 27.59 14.68 7.66
C GLY A 201 28.90 15.37 7.30
N ALA A 202 29.19 15.48 6.00
CA ALA A 202 30.37 16.14 5.46
C ALA A 202 30.37 17.69 5.69
N LYS A 203 29.16 18.25 5.89
CA LYS A 203 28.99 19.71 6.14
C LYS A 203 29.10 20.11 7.61
N TYR A 204 29.51 19.21 8.48
CA TYR A 204 29.65 19.51 9.91
C TYR A 204 30.57 20.67 10.20
N CYS A 205 30.05 21.70 10.89
CA CYS A 205 30.76 22.94 11.15
C CYS A 205 31.32 23.07 12.59
N GLY A 206 31.28 21.98 13.36
CA GLY A 206 31.77 21.89 14.73
C GLY A 206 30.77 22.29 15.80
N GLY A 207 30.81 21.59 16.95
CA GLY A 207 29.82 21.70 18.04
C GLY A 207 29.63 23.12 18.57
N ALA A 208 30.69 23.97 18.59
CA ALA A 208 30.60 25.38 19.03
C ALA A 208 29.69 26.24 18.10
N THR A 209 29.67 25.92 16.82
CA THR A 209 28.76 26.58 15.85
C THR A 209 27.35 26.10 16.02
N ILE A 210 27.15 24.79 16.18
CA ILE A 210 25.84 24.16 16.42
C ILE A 210 25.21 24.66 17.72
N GLN A 211 26.00 24.82 18.76
CA GLN A 211 25.57 25.34 20.07
C GLN A 211 24.99 26.76 19.98
N LYS A 212 25.58 27.64 19.13
CA LYS A 212 25.04 28.99 18.89
C LYS A 212 23.64 28.93 18.27
N HIS A 213 23.41 28.05 17.31
CA HIS A 213 22.06 27.84 16.73
C HIS A 213 21.10 27.28 17.77
N TRP A 214 21.53 26.30 18.56
CA TRP A 214 20.73 25.70 19.62
C TRP A 214 20.17 26.73 20.61
N HIS A 215 21.01 27.64 21.09
CA HIS A 215 20.59 28.70 22.01
C HIS A 215 19.62 29.72 21.38
N SER A 216 19.48 29.76 20.09
CA SER A 216 18.55 30.62 19.38
C SER A 216 17.13 30.00 19.26
N PHE A 217 16.99 28.71 19.51
CA PHE A 217 15.71 27.97 19.38
C PHE A 217 14.74 28.29 20.54
N GLY A 218 13.47 27.93 20.40
CA GLY A 218 12.47 28.10 21.44
C GLY A 218 11.86 29.49 21.59
N LYS A 219 12.21 30.46 20.71
CA LYS A 219 11.75 31.86 20.81
C LYS A 219 10.51 32.21 19.96
N THR A 220 9.97 31.24 19.22
CA THR A 220 8.85 31.47 18.30
C THR A 220 7.55 30.96 18.86
N ALA A 221 6.45 31.71 18.61
CA ALA A 221 5.11 31.34 19.05
C ALA A 221 4.54 30.06 18.36
N ASN A 222 5.11 29.65 17.23
CA ASN A 222 4.79 28.42 16.51
C ASN A 222 6.08 27.61 16.30
N PRO A 223 6.46 26.75 17.25
CA PRO A 223 7.69 25.98 17.14
C PRO A 223 7.59 24.89 16.08
N VAL A 224 8.72 24.61 15.44
CA VAL A 224 8.89 23.43 14.59
C VAL A 224 8.92 22.22 15.50
N GLY A 225 8.03 21.28 15.33
CA GLY A 225 7.85 20.15 16.26
C GLY A 225 8.04 18.77 15.61
N TYR A 226 7.63 17.74 16.34
CA TYR A 226 7.76 16.33 15.98
C TYR A 226 7.31 16.00 14.55
N GLY A 227 6.17 16.55 14.10
CA GLY A 227 5.66 16.30 12.74
C GLY A 227 6.64 16.70 11.63
N THR A 228 7.48 17.72 11.84
CA THR A 228 8.50 18.13 10.87
C THR A 228 9.64 17.11 10.81
N LEU A 229 10.09 16.62 11.97
CA LEU A 229 11.13 15.59 12.05
C LEU A 229 10.65 14.29 11.41
N LEU A 230 9.44 13.87 11.72
CA LEU A 230 8.78 12.70 11.13
C LEU A 230 8.67 12.83 9.62
N HIS A 231 8.27 14.00 9.12
CA HIS A 231 8.20 14.28 7.68
C HIS A 231 9.56 14.06 7.00
N TYR A 232 10.64 14.64 7.56
CA TYR A 232 11.97 14.47 6.97
C TYR A 232 12.47 13.03 7.03
N ALA A 233 12.14 12.30 8.09
CA ALA A 233 12.44 10.89 8.20
C ALA A 233 11.66 10.08 7.14
N HIS A 234 10.38 10.38 6.89
CA HIS A 234 9.59 9.74 5.83
C HIS A 234 10.15 10.01 4.44
N VAL A 235 10.58 11.24 4.17
CA VAL A 235 11.26 11.58 2.90
C VAL A 235 12.56 10.78 2.74
N GLY A 236 13.25 10.47 3.83
CA GLY A 236 14.44 9.62 3.86
C GLY A 236 14.17 8.12 3.85
N GLY A 237 12.89 7.70 3.77
CA GLY A 237 12.51 6.28 3.71
C GLY A 237 12.13 5.66 5.06
N TYR A 238 11.97 6.47 6.11
CA TYR A 238 11.38 6.00 7.36
C TYR A 238 9.93 5.58 7.11
N CYS A 239 9.65 4.33 7.44
CA CYS A 239 8.29 3.85 7.57
C CYS A 239 8.07 3.57 9.04
N GLU A 240 7.12 4.25 9.67
CA GLU A 240 6.75 3.90 11.04
C GLU A 240 6.48 2.40 11.11
N PRO A 241 7.05 1.69 12.09
CA PRO A 241 6.55 0.37 12.41
C PRO A 241 5.08 0.55 12.71
N VAL A 242 4.22 -0.04 11.89
CA VAL A 242 2.77 0.03 12.08
C VAL A 242 2.45 -0.78 13.33
N THR A 243 2.70 -0.18 14.46
CA THR A 243 2.22 -0.63 15.76
C THR A 243 0.84 -0.02 15.90
N PHE A 244 -0.17 -0.72 15.43
CA PHE A 244 -1.54 -0.41 15.81
C PHE A 244 -1.75 -0.81 17.29
N VAL A 245 -1.12 -0.07 18.19
CA VAL A 245 -1.55 -0.01 19.57
C VAL A 245 -2.45 1.20 19.63
N TYR A 246 -3.73 1.00 19.47
CA TYR A 246 -4.68 1.95 19.99
C TYR A 246 -4.82 1.65 21.48
N ASP A 247 -3.94 2.23 22.28
CA ASP A 247 -4.18 2.43 23.69
C ASP A 247 -5.16 3.62 23.79
N GLY A 248 -6.34 3.39 24.35
CA GLY A 248 -7.33 4.44 24.57
C GLY A 248 -6.88 5.56 25.51
N SER A 249 -5.58 5.62 25.89
CA SER A 249 -4.96 6.68 26.68
C SER A 249 -4.27 7.75 25.83
N LEU A 250 -4.02 7.52 24.54
CA LEU A 250 -3.58 8.56 23.61
C LEU A 250 -4.85 9.24 23.09
N GLY A 251 -5.06 10.45 23.56
CA GLY A 251 -6.11 11.33 23.05
C GLY A 251 -6.12 11.28 21.53
N ALA A 252 -7.34 11.15 21.00
CA ALA A 252 -7.65 10.99 19.59
C ALA A 252 -6.49 11.43 18.69
N VAL A 253 -5.86 10.47 18.00
CA VAL A 253 -5.23 10.76 16.73
C VAL A 253 -6.41 11.12 15.85
N ASP A 254 -6.84 12.37 15.99
CA ASP A 254 -7.83 12.94 15.10
C ASP A 254 -7.23 12.86 13.70
N ASP A 255 -7.99 12.19 12.90
CA ASP A 255 -7.95 12.30 11.46
C ASP A 255 -6.75 11.63 10.73
N VAL A 256 -6.76 10.31 10.66
CA VAL A 256 -7.01 9.79 9.32
C VAL A 256 -8.34 10.43 8.94
N VAL A 257 -8.31 11.45 8.10
CA VAL A 257 -9.51 11.99 7.51
C VAL A 257 -10.09 10.88 6.64
N ILE A 258 -10.86 10.01 7.27
CA ILE A 258 -12.09 9.54 6.63
C ILE A 258 -12.82 10.86 6.47
N GLY A 259 -12.73 11.44 5.27
CA GLY A 259 -13.45 12.66 4.98
C GLY A 259 -14.87 12.44 5.47
N ASN A 260 -15.33 13.32 6.33
CA ASN A 260 -16.67 13.26 6.89
C ASN A 260 -17.63 13.03 5.72
N LEU A 261 -18.06 11.80 5.51
CA LEU A 261 -19.08 11.39 4.56
C LEU A 261 -20.48 11.89 4.95
N ASP A 262 -20.53 12.85 5.86
CA ASP A 262 -21.74 13.50 6.37
C ASP A 262 -22.26 14.67 5.51
N SER A 263 -21.80 14.85 4.26
CA SER A 263 -22.30 15.93 3.41
C SER A 263 -23.08 15.51 2.17
N VAL A 264 -23.69 14.34 2.15
CA VAL A 264 -24.84 14.13 1.28
C VAL A 264 -26.07 14.56 2.07
N LYS A 265 -26.49 15.80 1.86
CA LYS A 265 -27.73 16.34 2.39
C LYS A 265 -28.91 15.54 1.84
N THR A 266 -29.46 14.65 2.65
CA THR A 266 -30.89 14.38 2.62
C THR A 266 -31.51 15.21 3.73
N ASP A 267 -32.25 16.26 3.30
CA ASP A 267 -33.14 16.97 4.21
C ASP A 267 -34.09 15.97 4.87
N LYS A 268 -33.88 15.70 6.14
CA LYS A 268 -34.96 15.51 7.14
C LYS A 268 -34.39 15.64 8.54
N THR A 269 -34.91 16.61 9.23
CA THR A 269 -34.84 16.84 10.67
C THR A 269 -35.03 15.57 11.46
N ASP A 270 -33.97 15.11 12.18
CA ASP A 270 -34.11 14.44 13.44
C ASP A 270 -32.86 14.66 14.30
N LYS A 271 -33.06 15.31 15.44
CA LYS A 271 -32.06 15.47 16.50
C LYS A 271 -32.00 14.16 17.32
N SER A 272 -31.28 13.15 16.82
CA SER A 272 -30.83 12.03 17.65
C SER A 272 -29.31 12.10 17.76
N ALA A 273 -28.78 12.04 18.97
CA ALA A 273 -27.36 11.89 19.23
C ALA A 273 -26.88 10.68 18.44
N LYS A 274 -25.88 10.84 17.52
CA LYS A 274 -25.26 9.73 16.79
C LYS A 274 -24.71 8.74 17.82
N VAL A 275 -25.27 7.55 17.88
CA VAL A 275 -24.71 6.43 18.63
C VAL A 275 -23.39 6.06 17.94
N LYS A 276 -22.29 6.10 18.68
CA LYS A 276 -20.96 5.71 18.16
C LYS A 276 -21.03 4.24 17.74
N SER A 277 -20.60 3.92 16.52
CA SER A 277 -20.57 2.54 16.02
C SER A 277 -19.55 1.70 16.78
N LEU A 278 -19.83 0.42 16.96
CA LEU A 278 -18.91 -0.57 17.54
C LEU A 278 -17.65 -0.77 16.67
N LEU A 279 -17.71 -0.45 15.37
CA LEU A 279 -16.56 -0.48 14.46
C LEU A 279 -15.57 0.66 14.68
N ASP A 280 -15.99 1.74 15.38
CA ASP A 280 -15.12 2.86 15.73
C ASP A 280 -14.32 2.62 17.02
N GLU A 281 -14.61 1.51 17.71
CA GLU A 281 -13.85 1.12 18.89
C GLU A 281 -12.52 0.45 18.46
N PRO A 282 -11.42 0.77 19.15
CA PRO A 282 -10.11 0.26 18.81
C PRO A 282 -10.01 -1.26 18.98
N VAL A 283 -9.33 -1.91 18.04
CA VAL A 283 -9.07 -3.36 18.05
C VAL A 283 -7.58 -3.62 17.83
N ASP A 284 -6.93 -4.32 18.76
CA ASP A 284 -5.55 -4.77 18.55
C ASP A 284 -5.53 -5.96 17.56
N VAL A 285 -5.17 -5.70 16.31
CA VAL A 285 -5.11 -6.72 15.25
C VAL A 285 -4.09 -7.82 15.49
N ARG A 286 -3.19 -7.67 16.47
CA ARG A 286 -2.23 -8.70 16.89
C ARG A 286 -2.83 -9.70 17.88
N ARG A 287 -4.03 -9.41 18.37
CA ARG A 287 -4.76 -10.21 19.34
C ARG A 287 -6.09 -10.69 18.76
N PRO A 288 -6.06 -11.72 17.90
CA PRO A 288 -7.31 -12.31 17.43
C PRO A 288 -8.17 -12.79 18.60
N PRO A 289 -9.51 -12.77 18.47
CA PRO A 289 -10.39 -13.29 19.50
C PRO A 289 -10.29 -14.81 19.64
N ASP A 290 -10.67 -15.30 20.82
CA ASP A 290 -10.91 -16.70 21.16
C ASP A 290 -9.74 -17.65 20.78
N PHE A 291 -10.06 -18.79 20.22
CA PHE A 291 -9.11 -19.84 19.86
C PHE A 291 -7.99 -19.37 18.93
N VAL A 292 -8.30 -18.49 17.97
CA VAL A 292 -7.26 -17.96 17.05
C VAL A 292 -6.23 -17.15 17.84
N GLY A 293 -6.66 -16.43 18.88
CA GLY A 293 -5.78 -15.71 19.80
C GLY A 293 -4.89 -16.67 20.62
N GLU A 294 -5.45 -17.74 21.17
CA GLU A 294 -4.69 -18.76 21.87
C GLU A 294 -3.64 -19.42 20.97
N LEU A 295 -4.03 -19.77 19.74
CA LEU A 295 -3.13 -20.34 18.75
C LEU A 295 -2.02 -19.36 18.36
N THR A 296 -2.34 -18.08 18.19
CA THR A 296 -1.38 -17.00 17.91
C THR A 296 -0.35 -16.90 19.03
N GLN A 297 -0.80 -16.93 20.28
CA GLN A 297 0.08 -16.88 21.44
C GLN A 297 0.98 -18.11 21.51
N TRP A 298 0.45 -19.31 21.28
CA TRP A 298 1.23 -20.53 21.22
C TRP A 298 2.32 -20.43 20.13
N ILE A 299 1.97 -19.98 18.92
CA ILE A 299 2.94 -19.78 17.81
C ILE A 299 4.06 -18.82 18.23
N ASN A 300 3.72 -17.66 18.81
CA ASN A 300 4.70 -16.71 19.31
C ASN A 300 5.62 -17.35 20.39
N ASN A 301 5.07 -18.24 21.22
CA ASN A 301 5.84 -18.95 22.23
C ASN A 301 6.82 -19.97 21.63
N GLN A 302 6.54 -20.50 20.45
CA GLN A 302 7.45 -21.40 19.71
C GLN A 302 8.62 -20.66 19.04
N CYS A 303 8.58 -19.33 18.97
CA CYS A 303 9.59 -18.54 18.27
C CYS A 303 10.62 -17.96 19.24
N LEU A 304 11.91 -18.16 18.92
CA LEU A 304 13.03 -17.52 19.60
C LEU A 304 13.02 -16.00 19.39
N TYR A 305 12.61 -15.58 18.20
CA TYR A 305 12.38 -14.20 17.78
C TYR A 305 10.88 -14.01 17.50
N PRO A 306 10.09 -13.54 18.46
CA PRO A 306 8.65 -13.34 18.26
C PRO A 306 8.35 -12.43 17.09
N ARG A 307 7.32 -12.79 16.32
CA ARG A 307 6.83 -12.04 15.14
C ARG A 307 5.32 -12.00 15.22
N GLU A 308 4.78 -11.06 16.00
CA GLU A 308 3.35 -11.05 16.35
C GLU A 308 2.45 -11.03 15.12
N ASN A 309 2.70 -10.16 14.14
CA ASN A 309 1.88 -10.09 12.92
C ASN A 309 1.97 -11.36 12.07
N LEU A 310 3.16 -11.97 11.97
CA LEU A 310 3.31 -13.22 11.24
C LEU A 310 2.72 -14.41 12.00
N ALA A 311 2.67 -14.37 13.33
CA ALA A 311 2.00 -15.39 14.13
C ALA A 311 0.47 -15.33 13.92
N VAL A 312 -0.12 -14.13 13.80
CA VAL A 312 -1.52 -13.94 13.40
C VAL A 312 -1.77 -14.54 12.01
N ALA A 313 -0.92 -14.22 11.03
CA ALA A 313 -1.02 -14.80 9.69
C ALA A 313 -1.01 -16.32 9.72
N CYS A 314 -0.09 -16.90 10.51
CA CYS A 314 0.04 -18.35 10.66
C CYS A 314 -1.21 -18.97 11.30
N ALA A 315 -1.74 -18.37 12.38
CA ALA A 315 -2.92 -18.87 13.07
C ALA A 315 -4.16 -18.82 12.18
N LEU A 316 -4.41 -17.67 11.53
CA LEU A 316 -5.55 -17.51 10.59
C LEU A 316 -5.43 -18.49 9.42
N THR A 317 -4.25 -18.62 8.80
CA THR A 317 -4.07 -19.50 7.66
C THR A 317 -4.17 -20.98 8.07
N ALA A 318 -3.69 -21.35 9.25
CA ALA A 318 -3.81 -22.72 9.76
C ALA A 318 -5.27 -23.09 10.00
N VAL A 319 -6.05 -22.26 10.70
CA VAL A 319 -7.48 -22.49 10.92
C VAL A 319 -8.22 -22.54 9.58
N SER A 320 -7.94 -21.60 8.67
CA SER A 320 -8.47 -21.59 7.31
C SER A 320 -8.18 -22.89 6.57
N SER A 321 -6.94 -23.38 6.59
CA SER A 321 -6.52 -24.63 5.93
C SER A 321 -7.27 -25.84 6.50
N LEU A 322 -7.37 -25.91 7.82
CA LEU A 322 -8.04 -27.04 8.50
C LEU A 322 -9.56 -27.01 8.32
N ALA A 323 -10.17 -25.84 8.19
CA ALA A 323 -11.59 -25.72 7.85
C ALA A 323 -11.90 -26.36 6.48
N GLY A 324 -10.93 -26.29 5.56
CA GLY A 324 -11.07 -26.88 4.23
C GLY A 324 -12.31 -26.36 3.52
N MET A 325 -12.93 -27.23 2.71
CA MET A 325 -14.13 -26.91 1.92
C MET A 325 -15.45 -27.12 2.68
N ARG A 326 -15.41 -27.24 3.99
CA ARG A 326 -16.55 -27.75 4.80
C ARG A 326 -17.45 -26.68 5.34
N TYR A 327 -17.00 -25.44 5.38
CA TYR A 327 -17.71 -24.35 6.02
C TYR A 327 -18.04 -23.23 5.05
N THR A 328 -19.18 -22.64 5.29
CA THR A 328 -19.60 -21.40 4.62
C THR A 328 -20.32 -20.52 5.64
N ASP A 329 -20.41 -19.23 5.35
CA ASP A 329 -21.24 -18.37 6.17
C ASP A 329 -22.71 -18.42 5.76
N GLU A 330 -23.56 -17.95 6.66
CA GLU A 330 -25.01 -17.96 6.49
C GLU A 330 -25.52 -16.87 5.52
N LEU A 331 -24.76 -15.77 5.38
CA LEU A 331 -25.24 -14.56 4.72
C LEU A 331 -24.92 -14.55 3.22
N ASP A 332 -23.64 -14.69 2.86
CA ASP A 332 -23.17 -14.48 1.49
C ASP A 332 -22.59 -15.74 0.84
N GLY A 333 -22.60 -16.86 1.55
CA GLY A 333 -21.98 -18.11 1.08
C GLY A 333 -20.44 -18.01 1.02
N ILE A 334 -19.84 -17.09 1.80
CA ILE A 334 -18.40 -16.89 1.87
C ILE A 334 -17.74 -18.10 2.53
N THR A 335 -16.62 -18.53 1.97
CA THR A 335 -15.79 -19.63 2.48
C THR A 335 -14.54 -19.09 3.21
N PRO A 336 -14.00 -19.82 4.19
CA PRO A 336 -12.89 -19.31 5.02
C PRO A 336 -11.51 -19.38 4.36
N ASN A 337 -11.40 -19.62 3.06
CA ASN A 337 -10.11 -19.67 2.37
C ASN A 337 -9.41 -18.31 2.32
N ILE A 338 -8.10 -18.28 2.63
CA ILE A 338 -7.28 -17.07 2.72
C ILE A 338 -5.94 -17.24 2.01
N LEU A 339 -5.43 -16.14 1.45
CA LEU A 339 -4.08 -16.03 0.90
C LEU A 339 -3.29 -15.03 1.76
N SER A 340 -2.34 -15.51 2.54
CA SER A 340 -1.55 -14.70 3.48
C SER A 340 -0.14 -14.47 2.95
N PHE A 341 0.28 -13.21 2.81
CA PHE A 341 1.64 -12.82 2.49
C PHE A 341 2.36 -12.32 3.74
N CYS A 342 3.38 -13.05 4.16
CA CYS A 342 4.21 -12.77 5.32
C CYS A 342 5.48 -12.03 4.90
N ILE A 343 5.56 -10.74 5.21
CA ILE A 343 6.62 -9.84 4.75
C ILE A 343 7.49 -9.45 5.94
N ALA A 344 8.74 -9.92 5.94
CA ALA A 344 9.71 -9.59 6.97
C ALA A 344 11.16 -9.71 6.46
N GLY A 345 12.10 -9.05 7.11
CA GLY A 345 13.52 -9.04 6.74
C GLY A 345 14.13 -10.44 6.64
N SER A 346 15.24 -10.56 5.92
CA SER A 346 16.00 -11.81 5.88
C SER A 346 16.68 -12.08 7.23
N GLY A 347 16.68 -13.34 7.68
CA GLY A 347 17.31 -13.74 8.95
C GLY A 347 16.57 -13.30 10.23
N THR A 348 15.35 -12.74 10.11
CA THR A 348 14.60 -12.17 11.23
C THR A 348 13.61 -13.13 11.90
N GLY A 349 13.70 -14.44 11.64
CA GLY A 349 12.87 -15.47 12.30
C GLY A 349 11.63 -15.94 11.52
N LYS A 350 11.45 -15.54 10.25
CA LYS A 350 10.35 -16.02 9.38
C LYS A 350 10.23 -17.56 9.34
N GLU A 351 11.36 -18.24 9.26
CA GLU A 351 11.41 -19.70 9.18
C GLU A 351 10.76 -20.39 10.40
N GLN A 352 10.84 -19.77 11.59
CA GLN A 352 10.21 -20.31 12.79
C GLN A 352 8.69 -20.31 12.69
N ILE A 353 8.12 -19.26 12.11
CA ILE A 353 6.68 -19.17 11.83
C ILE A 353 6.26 -20.23 10.80
N MET A 354 7.02 -20.37 9.72
CA MET A 354 6.78 -21.40 8.70
C MET A 354 6.81 -22.81 9.33
N GLN A 355 7.79 -23.07 10.19
CA GLN A 355 7.88 -24.35 10.89
C GLN A 355 6.70 -24.57 11.84
N CYS A 356 6.16 -23.54 12.48
CA CYS A 356 4.94 -23.64 13.29
C CYS A 356 3.74 -24.09 12.45
N TYR A 357 3.54 -23.49 11.27
CA TYR A 357 2.47 -23.90 10.35
C TYR A 357 2.58 -25.40 9.96
N LEU A 358 3.78 -25.84 9.59
CA LEU A 358 4.05 -27.24 9.24
C LEU A 358 3.81 -28.19 10.41
N ASN A 359 4.16 -27.77 11.63
CA ASN A 359 3.93 -28.57 12.85
C ASN A 359 2.42 -28.66 13.17
N ILE A 360 1.65 -27.57 12.95
CA ILE A 360 0.19 -27.59 13.10
C ILE A 360 -0.43 -28.55 12.10
N ALA A 361 -0.04 -28.48 10.83
CA ALA A 361 -0.51 -29.40 9.79
C ALA A 361 -0.18 -30.87 10.12
N LYS A 362 0.99 -31.12 10.69
CA LYS A 362 1.40 -32.46 11.17
C LYS A 362 0.56 -32.93 12.35
N ALA A 363 0.33 -32.05 13.35
CA ALA A 363 -0.49 -32.38 14.52
C ALA A 363 -1.95 -32.66 14.13
N ALA A 364 -2.47 -32.00 13.11
CA ALA A 364 -3.80 -32.27 12.55
C ALA A 364 -3.86 -33.45 11.58
N GLY A 365 -2.72 -34.05 11.19
CA GLY A 365 -2.69 -35.21 10.27
C GLY A 365 -2.82 -34.86 8.80
N VAL A 366 -2.68 -33.57 8.41
CA VAL A 366 -2.92 -33.09 7.03
C VAL A 366 -1.65 -32.71 6.26
N GLN A 367 -0.50 -33.13 6.73
CA GLN A 367 0.79 -32.78 6.13
C GLN A 367 0.91 -33.18 4.64
N SER A 368 0.20 -34.21 4.19
CA SER A 368 0.19 -34.64 2.78
C SER A 368 -0.52 -33.65 1.83
N ALA A 369 -1.38 -32.79 2.36
CA ALA A 369 -2.07 -31.74 1.61
C ALA A 369 -1.29 -30.43 1.57
N VAL A 370 -0.13 -30.33 2.24
CA VAL A 370 0.73 -29.14 2.26
C VAL A 370 1.75 -29.20 1.13
N HIS A 371 1.79 -28.16 0.33
CA HIS A 371 2.70 -28.00 -0.81
C HIS A 371 3.68 -26.83 -0.59
N GLY A 372 4.96 -27.06 -0.88
CA GLY A 372 6.02 -26.05 -0.73
C GLY A 372 6.13 -25.07 -1.90
N GLY A 373 5.30 -25.19 -2.92
CA GLY A 373 5.30 -24.32 -4.09
C GLY A 373 4.50 -24.91 -5.24
N PHE A 374 4.53 -24.23 -6.37
CA PHE A 374 3.91 -24.64 -7.63
C PHE A 374 4.80 -24.25 -8.82
N LYS A 375 4.81 -25.08 -9.85
CA LYS A 375 5.60 -24.85 -11.07
C LYS A 375 4.74 -24.61 -12.29
N SER A 376 3.48 -25.05 -12.27
CA SER A 376 2.57 -24.93 -13.41
C SER A 376 1.10 -24.92 -12.95
N GLU A 377 0.23 -24.39 -13.80
CA GLU A 377 -1.23 -24.46 -13.67
C GLU A 377 -1.71 -25.91 -13.50
N GLN A 378 -1.20 -26.81 -14.34
CA GLN A 378 -1.51 -28.24 -14.28
C GLN A 378 -1.21 -28.86 -12.92
N GLU A 379 -0.13 -28.43 -12.26
CA GLU A 379 0.23 -28.92 -10.93
C GLU A 379 -0.79 -28.47 -9.88
N VAL A 380 -1.20 -27.19 -9.91
CA VAL A 380 -2.21 -26.64 -9.00
C VAL A 380 -3.52 -27.41 -9.13
N ILE A 381 -4.01 -27.58 -10.36
CA ILE A 381 -5.27 -28.29 -10.61
C ILE A 381 -5.17 -29.78 -10.24
N ARG A 382 -4.05 -30.43 -10.54
CA ARG A 382 -3.81 -31.84 -10.18
C ARG A 382 -3.81 -32.05 -8.66
N ASN A 383 -3.20 -31.15 -7.91
CA ASN A 383 -3.21 -31.21 -6.45
C ASN A 383 -4.66 -31.12 -5.90
N LEU A 384 -5.48 -30.26 -6.51
CA LEU A 384 -6.89 -30.13 -6.13
C LEU A 384 -7.73 -31.35 -6.55
N ILE A 385 -7.43 -31.99 -7.67
CA ILE A 385 -8.08 -33.25 -8.06
C ILE A 385 -7.80 -34.36 -7.06
N ARG A 386 -6.57 -34.42 -6.53
CA ARG A 386 -6.14 -35.43 -5.56
C ARG A 386 -6.78 -35.23 -4.19
N HIS A 387 -6.85 -33.97 -3.72
CA HIS A 387 -7.23 -33.63 -2.35
C HIS A 387 -8.45 -32.73 -2.23
N GLN A 388 -8.98 -32.18 -3.34
CA GLN A 388 -10.01 -31.13 -3.40
C GLN A 388 -9.65 -29.87 -2.59
N ALA A 389 -8.64 -29.94 -1.73
CA ALA A 389 -8.05 -28.82 -1.00
C ALA A 389 -6.54 -28.85 -1.15
N ALA A 390 -5.92 -27.68 -1.35
CA ALA A 390 -4.49 -27.51 -1.44
C ALA A 390 -4.02 -26.42 -0.47
N PHE A 391 -3.03 -26.75 0.37
CA PHE A 391 -2.46 -25.85 1.36
C PHE A 391 -1.04 -25.51 0.94
N TYR A 392 -0.82 -24.25 0.56
CA TYR A 392 0.51 -23.82 0.14
C TYR A 392 1.24 -23.12 1.29
N CYS A 393 2.45 -23.59 1.60
CA CYS A 393 3.37 -22.92 2.50
C CYS A 393 4.69 -22.70 1.74
N ILE A 394 4.87 -21.47 1.23
CA ILE A 394 5.90 -21.15 0.24
C ILE A 394 6.93 -20.22 0.85
N ASP A 395 8.16 -20.69 0.96
CA ASP A 395 9.29 -19.82 1.21
C ASP A 395 9.66 -19.06 -0.06
N GLU A 396 10.14 -17.82 0.09
CA GLU A 396 10.55 -16.95 -1.02
C GLU A 396 9.47 -16.76 -2.13
N LEU A 397 8.19 -16.66 -1.73
CA LEU A 397 7.07 -16.43 -2.65
C LEU A 397 7.31 -15.21 -3.55
N GLY A 398 7.94 -14.17 -3.04
CA GLY A 398 8.29 -12.99 -3.82
C GLY A 398 9.15 -13.29 -5.04
N LEU A 399 10.12 -14.21 -4.93
CA LEU A 399 10.94 -14.64 -6.08
C LEU A 399 10.12 -15.41 -7.11
N VAL A 400 9.16 -16.21 -6.66
CA VAL A 400 8.24 -16.92 -7.57
C VAL A 400 7.39 -15.91 -8.34
N LEU A 401 6.79 -14.94 -7.66
CA LEU A 401 5.96 -13.91 -8.28
C LEU A 401 6.78 -12.97 -9.19
N ASN A 402 8.02 -12.63 -8.82
CA ASN A 402 8.92 -11.83 -9.67
C ASN A 402 9.28 -12.56 -10.99
N LYS A 403 9.49 -13.87 -10.92
CA LYS A 403 9.70 -14.68 -12.14
C LYS A 403 8.46 -14.66 -13.04
N LEU A 404 7.26 -14.71 -12.43
CA LEU A 404 5.97 -14.60 -13.12
C LEU A 404 5.83 -13.24 -13.83
N ALA A 405 6.05 -12.15 -13.11
CA ALA A 405 5.95 -10.78 -13.67
C ALA A 405 6.98 -10.50 -14.78
N ASN A 406 8.20 -11.02 -14.66
CA ASN A 406 9.27 -10.80 -15.64
C ASN A 406 9.16 -11.70 -16.88
N ALA A 407 8.53 -12.87 -16.78
CA ALA A 407 8.26 -13.74 -17.93
C ALA A 407 7.24 -13.10 -18.87
N SER A 408 6.21 -12.47 -18.34
CA SER A 408 5.18 -11.71 -19.07
C SER A 408 5.80 -10.58 -19.91
N LYS A 409 6.76 -9.83 -19.35
CA LYS A 409 7.42 -8.68 -20.01
C LYS A 409 8.35 -9.07 -21.16
N LYS A 410 8.81 -10.32 -21.26
CA LYS A 410 9.81 -10.79 -22.26
C LYS A 410 9.20 -11.56 -23.43
N GLY A 411 7.86 -11.62 -23.55
CA GLY A 411 7.20 -12.42 -24.59
C GLY A 411 7.45 -13.92 -24.45
N GLY A 412 7.96 -14.35 -23.29
CA GLY A 412 8.26 -15.73 -22.95
C GLY A 412 7.23 -16.30 -22.00
N ALA A 413 6.53 -17.31 -22.48
CA ALA A 413 5.67 -18.23 -21.75
C ALA A 413 4.46 -17.62 -21.02
N SER A 414 3.35 -17.52 -21.70
CA SER A 414 2.00 -17.30 -21.16
C SER A 414 1.60 -18.30 -20.05
N TYR A 415 2.38 -19.35 -19.83
CA TYR A 415 2.11 -20.42 -18.90
C TYR A 415 2.20 -20.00 -17.42
N LEU A 416 3.00 -19.00 -17.11
CA LEU A 416 3.11 -18.47 -15.74
C LEU A 416 1.96 -17.50 -15.38
N GLU A 417 1.42 -16.78 -16.37
CA GLU A 417 0.18 -16.01 -16.23
C GLU A 417 -1.00 -16.97 -15.93
N GLY A 418 -1.02 -18.13 -16.55
CA GLY A 418 -1.98 -19.18 -16.30
C GLY A 418 -2.01 -19.62 -14.82
N VAL A 419 -0.84 -19.70 -14.16
CA VAL A 419 -0.79 -20.09 -12.73
C VAL A 419 -1.50 -19.09 -11.84
N VAL A 420 -1.23 -17.78 -11.98
CA VAL A 420 -1.89 -16.74 -11.19
C VAL A 420 -3.39 -16.72 -11.49
N GLY A 421 -3.77 -16.85 -12.76
CA GLY A 421 -5.17 -16.95 -13.19
C GLY A 421 -5.88 -18.14 -12.55
N SER A 422 -5.23 -19.31 -12.52
CA SER A 422 -5.77 -20.51 -11.88
C SER A 422 -5.88 -20.37 -10.37
N LEU A 423 -4.88 -19.79 -9.69
CA LEU A 423 -4.96 -19.51 -8.26
C LEU A 423 -6.14 -18.59 -7.92
N MET A 424 -6.34 -17.52 -8.71
CA MET A 424 -7.47 -16.61 -8.52
C MET A 424 -8.81 -17.27 -8.81
N SER A 425 -8.89 -18.12 -9.84
CA SER A 425 -10.11 -18.83 -10.21
C SER A 425 -10.49 -19.83 -9.13
N VAL A 426 -9.55 -20.62 -8.64
CA VAL A 426 -9.75 -21.56 -7.54
C VAL A 426 -10.19 -20.82 -6.27
N TYR A 427 -9.50 -19.73 -5.91
CA TYR A 427 -9.84 -18.94 -4.73
C TYR A 427 -11.30 -18.44 -4.78
N SER A 428 -11.73 -17.93 -5.95
CA SER A 428 -13.06 -17.35 -6.12
C SER A 428 -14.18 -18.41 -6.28
N LYS A 429 -13.82 -19.67 -6.58
CA LYS A 429 -14.75 -20.78 -6.79
C LYS A 429 -14.82 -21.76 -5.61
N ALA A 430 -14.29 -21.38 -4.46
CA ALA A 430 -14.31 -22.22 -3.26
C ALA A 430 -15.73 -22.58 -2.76
N ASN A 431 -16.75 -21.84 -3.19
CA ASN A 431 -18.16 -22.19 -3.02
C ASN A 431 -18.85 -22.25 -4.41
N GLY A 432 -18.40 -23.17 -5.26
CA GLY A 432 -18.95 -23.28 -6.60
C GLY A 432 -18.20 -24.28 -7.46
N TYR A 433 -18.31 -24.14 -8.76
CA TYR A 433 -17.78 -25.07 -9.74
C TYR A 433 -16.70 -24.39 -10.60
N LEU A 434 -15.56 -25.07 -10.79
CA LEU A 434 -14.50 -24.69 -11.69
C LEU A 434 -14.38 -25.68 -12.84
N PRO A 435 -14.79 -25.33 -14.08
CA PRO A 435 -14.55 -26.15 -15.25
C PRO A 435 -13.06 -26.18 -15.59
N ILE A 436 -12.58 -27.35 -16.04
CA ILE A 436 -11.21 -27.55 -16.52
C ILE A 436 -11.24 -27.54 -18.05
N THR A 437 -10.28 -26.83 -18.68
CA THR A 437 -10.18 -26.78 -20.16
C THR A 437 -9.80 -28.13 -20.73
N GLY A 438 -10.15 -28.40 -22.01
CA GLY A 438 -9.90 -29.68 -22.67
C GLY A 438 -8.42 -30.09 -22.65
N ASP A 439 -7.54 -29.18 -23.08
CA ASP A 439 -6.09 -29.43 -23.13
C ASP A 439 -5.53 -29.75 -21.73
N LEU A 440 -5.99 -29.02 -20.73
CA LEU A 440 -5.55 -29.25 -19.34
C LEU A 440 -6.07 -30.58 -18.80
N LYS A 441 -7.28 -31.01 -19.17
CA LYS A 441 -7.84 -32.34 -18.84
C LYS A 441 -6.95 -33.45 -19.41
N GLU A 442 -6.59 -33.36 -20.72
CA GLU A 442 -5.75 -34.34 -21.40
C GLU A 442 -4.36 -34.43 -20.74
N ASP A 443 -3.72 -33.31 -20.47
CA ASP A 443 -2.41 -33.26 -19.81
C ASP A 443 -2.43 -33.88 -18.41
N ILE A 444 -3.46 -33.60 -17.63
CA ILE A 444 -3.59 -34.15 -16.27
C ILE A 444 -3.85 -35.66 -16.33
N LYS A 445 -4.77 -36.10 -17.21
CA LYS A 445 -5.05 -37.53 -17.41
C LYS A 445 -3.81 -38.31 -17.86
N ALA A 446 -3.05 -37.76 -18.80
CA ALA A 446 -1.79 -38.39 -19.27
C ALA A 446 -0.80 -38.63 -18.10
N LYS A 447 -0.65 -37.66 -17.20
CA LYS A 447 0.20 -37.81 -16.02
C LYS A 447 -0.35 -38.83 -15.02
N LEU A 448 -1.64 -38.81 -14.75
CA LEU A 448 -2.28 -39.79 -13.87
C LEU A 448 -2.18 -41.22 -14.42
N LEU A 449 -2.33 -41.40 -15.72
CA LEU A 449 -2.14 -42.69 -16.39
C LEU A 449 -0.70 -43.19 -16.28
N LEU A 450 0.30 -42.32 -16.37
CA LEU A 450 1.69 -42.69 -16.14
C LEU A 450 1.96 -43.17 -14.68
N GLU A 451 1.34 -42.48 -13.71
CA GLU A 451 1.41 -42.89 -12.30
C GLU A 451 0.72 -44.23 -12.09
N TYR A 452 -0.44 -44.48 -12.68
CA TYR A 452 -1.16 -45.73 -12.67
C TYR A 452 -0.31 -46.86 -13.20
N ALA A 453 0.30 -46.71 -14.38
CA ALA A 453 1.19 -47.72 -14.98
C ALA A 453 2.44 -48.00 -14.12
N GLN A 454 2.94 -47.00 -13.36
CA GLN A 454 4.05 -47.24 -12.43
C GLN A 454 3.63 -48.08 -11.22
N ILE A 455 2.40 -47.92 -10.73
CA ILE A 455 1.86 -48.73 -9.64
C ILE A 455 1.63 -50.19 -10.12
N GLU A 456 1.07 -50.36 -11.32
CA GLU A 456 0.92 -51.71 -11.90
C GLU A 456 2.24 -52.43 -11.97
N LYS A 457 3.31 -51.80 -12.48
CA LYS A 457 4.64 -52.37 -12.53
C LYS A 457 5.23 -52.71 -11.14
N LYS A 458 4.81 -52.02 -10.09
CA LYS A 458 5.21 -52.31 -8.72
C LYS A 458 4.44 -53.52 -8.19
N LEU A 459 3.14 -53.62 -8.49
CA LEU A 459 2.29 -54.75 -8.13
C LEU A 459 2.78 -56.06 -8.78
N GLU A 460 3.14 -55.99 -10.07
CA GLU A 460 3.69 -57.14 -10.81
C GLU A 460 5.01 -57.69 -10.21
N LYS A 461 5.79 -56.83 -9.55
CA LYS A 461 7.10 -57.20 -8.94
C LYS A 461 6.98 -57.68 -7.51
N LEU A 462 5.83 -57.62 -6.86
CA LEU A 462 5.62 -58.06 -5.51
C LEU A 462 5.47 -59.60 -5.46
N PRO A 463 6.16 -60.26 -4.55
CA PRO A 463 5.98 -61.70 -4.34
C PRO A 463 4.52 -62.04 -3.96
N GLU A 464 4.05 -63.24 -4.36
CA GLU A 464 2.71 -63.72 -4.01
C GLU A 464 2.68 -64.36 -2.60
N ASP A 465 3.43 -63.83 -1.65
CA ASP A 465 3.47 -64.33 -0.29
C ASP A 465 2.67 -63.44 0.69
N THR A 466 2.21 -64.01 1.79
CA THR A 466 1.44 -63.32 2.82
C THR A 466 2.17 -62.13 3.47
N SER A 467 3.49 -62.05 3.34
CA SER A 467 4.28 -60.92 3.85
C SER A 467 4.11 -59.65 3.05
N SER A 468 3.65 -59.77 1.81
CA SER A 468 3.43 -58.68 0.86
C SER A 468 1.97 -58.20 0.78
N ASP A 469 1.03 -58.90 1.46
CA ASP A 469 -0.41 -58.62 1.35
C ASP A 469 -0.78 -57.18 1.72
N THR A 470 -0.22 -56.66 2.81
CA THR A 470 -0.47 -55.25 3.25
C THR A 470 0.07 -54.24 2.24
N GLN A 471 1.19 -54.54 1.60
CA GLN A 471 1.80 -53.68 0.60
C GLN A 471 1.03 -53.73 -0.72
N ARG A 472 0.56 -54.92 -1.10
CA ARG A 472 -0.30 -55.14 -2.27
C ARG A 472 -1.61 -54.37 -2.10
N GLN A 473 -2.29 -54.53 -0.97
CA GLN A 473 -3.54 -53.79 -0.67
C GLN A 473 -3.36 -52.30 -0.76
N ARG A 474 -2.29 -51.71 -0.22
CA ARG A 474 -2.01 -50.27 -0.32
C ARG A 474 -1.80 -49.79 -1.77
N LEU A 475 -1.16 -50.60 -2.61
CA LEU A 475 -0.94 -50.28 -4.01
C LEU A 475 -2.24 -50.40 -4.82
N ASP A 476 -3.10 -51.37 -4.53
CA ASP A 476 -4.41 -51.51 -5.14
C ASP A 476 -5.32 -50.34 -4.76
N GLU A 477 -5.39 -49.95 -3.50
CA GLU A 477 -6.08 -48.78 -3.03
C GLU A 477 -5.57 -47.50 -3.71
N ALA A 478 -4.26 -47.34 -3.91
CA ALA A 478 -3.65 -46.24 -4.61
C ALA A 478 -4.04 -46.20 -6.12
N LYS A 479 -4.11 -47.39 -6.75
CA LYS A 479 -4.52 -47.58 -8.13
C LYS A 479 -5.97 -47.18 -8.33
N ASP A 480 -6.87 -47.61 -7.46
CA ASP A 480 -8.29 -47.27 -7.47
C ASP A 480 -8.48 -45.75 -7.28
N ALA A 481 -7.67 -45.13 -6.39
CA ALA A 481 -7.68 -43.71 -6.15
C ALA A 481 -7.28 -42.90 -7.41
N ILE A 482 -6.26 -43.39 -8.16
CA ILE A 482 -5.86 -42.71 -9.41
C ILE A 482 -6.96 -42.84 -10.46
N MET A 483 -7.60 -44.01 -10.61
CA MET A 483 -8.71 -44.18 -11.56
C MET A 483 -9.90 -43.28 -11.22
N ALA A 484 -10.25 -43.16 -9.96
CA ALA A 484 -11.29 -42.22 -9.54
C ALA A 484 -10.90 -40.76 -9.85
N ASN A 485 -9.62 -40.40 -9.68
CA ASN A 485 -9.14 -39.07 -10.03
C ASN A 485 -9.18 -38.81 -11.55
N ILE A 486 -8.86 -39.80 -12.39
CA ILE A 486 -8.98 -39.69 -13.84
C ILE A 486 -10.46 -39.42 -14.24
N ASN A 487 -11.40 -40.11 -13.62
CA ASN A 487 -12.82 -39.90 -13.86
C ASN A 487 -13.29 -38.51 -13.38
N ASN A 488 -12.77 -38.03 -12.26
CA ASN A 488 -13.09 -36.72 -11.72
C ASN A 488 -12.56 -35.56 -12.57
N VAL A 489 -11.47 -35.77 -13.34
CA VAL A 489 -10.96 -34.73 -14.27
C VAL A 489 -12.02 -34.28 -15.25
N ASP A 490 -12.85 -35.19 -15.76
CA ASP A 490 -13.90 -34.86 -16.73
C ASP A 490 -15.03 -34.03 -16.13
N ASN A 491 -15.32 -34.25 -14.87
CA ASN A 491 -16.37 -33.55 -14.14
C ASN A 491 -15.99 -32.15 -13.69
N GLY A 492 -14.69 -31.76 -13.79
CA GLY A 492 -14.20 -30.48 -13.24
C GLY A 492 -14.03 -30.53 -11.72
N LEU A 493 -13.88 -29.36 -11.10
CA LEU A 493 -13.68 -29.23 -9.65
C LEU A 493 -14.91 -28.62 -8.98
N GLU A 494 -15.54 -29.37 -8.12
CA GLU A 494 -16.61 -28.88 -7.25
C GLU A 494 -15.99 -28.35 -5.94
N ASN A 495 -16.35 -27.11 -5.57
CA ASN A 495 -15.90 -26.46 -4.35
C ASN A 495 -14.37 -26.56 -4.16
N PRO A 496 -13.52 -26.24 -5.15
CA PRO A 496 -12.08 -26.34 -4.99
C PRO A 496 -11.61 -25.39 -3.90
N TYR A 497 -10.77 -25.88 -2.99
CA TYR A 497 -10.35 -25.10 -1.83
C TYR A 497 -8.85 -24.89 -1.81
N LEU A 498 -8.42 -23.64 -1.70
CA LEU A 498 -7.01 -23.29 -1.68
C LEU A 498 -6.72 -22.24 -0.60
N THR A 499 -5.72 -22.53 0.22
CA THR A 499 -5.12 -21.57 1.15
C THR A 499 -3.64 -21.44 0.86
N MET A 500 -3.09 -20.26 1.16
CA MET A 500 -1.67 -19.99 0.94
C MET A 500 -1.09 -19.16 2.08
N MET A 501 0.08 -19.57 2.56
CA MET A 501 0.96 -18.75 3.38
C MET A 501 2.29 -18.62 2.67
N GLY A 502 2.59 -17.44 2.17
CA GLY A 502 3.81 -17.16 1.42
C GLY A 502 4.70 -16.17 2.14
N PHE A 503 6.00 -16.46 2.18
CA PHE A 503 7.01 -15.60 2.82
C PHE A 503 7.79 -14.81 1.77
N THR A 504 8.13 -13.57 2.09
CA THR A 504 8.98 -12.73 1.24
C THR A 504 9.70 -11.67 2.06
N THR A 505 10.66 -10.97 1.43
CA THR A 505 11.30 -9.81 2.02
C THR A 505 10.62 -8.52 1.59
N PRO A 506 10.71 -7.42 2.36
CA PRO A 506 10.16 -6.12 1.97
C PRO A 506 10.69 -5.63 0.61
N VAL A 507 11.98 -5.83 0.34
CA VAL A 507 12.61 -5.42 -0.93
C VAL A 507 11.98 -6.16 -2.10
N THR A 508 11.94 -7.49 -2.03
CA THR A 508 11.36 -8.32 -3.11
C THR A 508 9.88 -8.06 -3.28
N PHE A 509 9.14 -7.81 -2.19
CA PHE A 509 7.72 -7.51 -2.25
C PHE A 509 7.45 -6.14 -2.89
N ASN A 510 8.22 -5.11 -2.52
CA ASN A 510 8.06 -3.77 -3.10
C ASN A 510 8.37 -3.75 -4.60
N GLU A 511 9.31 -4.58 -5.08
CA GLU A 511 9.55 -4.73 -6.53
C GLU A 511 8.33 -5.32 -7.28
N LEU A 512 7.49 -6.08 -6.57
CA LEU A 512 6.26 -6.68 -7.11
C LEU A 512 5.07 -5.74 -7.07
N MET A 513 5.05 -4.77 -6.13
CA MET A 513 3.95 -3.83 -5.94
C MET A 513 3.94 -2.77 -7.03
N THR A 514 3.65 -3.18 -8.27
CA THR A 514 3.33 -2.27 -9.37
C THR A 514 1.82 -2.03 -9.41
N TYR A 515 1.41 -0.92 -10.04
CA TYR A 515 -0.02 -0.63 -10.27
C TYR A 515 -0.73 -1.80 -10.98
N ASP A 516 -0.09 -2.43 -11.94
CA ASP A 516 -0.62 -3.60 -12.65
C ASP A 516 -0.86 -4.79 -11.71
N MET A 517 0.05 -5.05 -10.76
CA MET A 517 -0.13 -6.12 -9.77
C MET A 517 -1.22 -5.79 -8.75
N ALA A 518 -1.38 -4.51 -8.39
CA ALA A 518 -2.45 -4.06 -7.52
C ALA A 518 -3.83 -4.20 -8.18
N THR A 519 -3.90 -3.97 -9.49
CA THR A 519 -5.15 -4.00 -10.26
C THR A 519 -5.50 -5.39 -10.82
N ASN A 520 -4.52 -6.31 -10.98
CA ASN A 520 -4.77 -7.67 -11.50
C ASN A 520 -5.63 -8.57 -10.59
N GLY A 521 -5.98 -8.09 -9.41
CA GLY A 521 -6.88 -8.75 -8.48
C GLY A 521 -6.27 -9.83 -7.59
N PHE A 522 -5.02 -10.27 -7.81
CA PHE A 522 -4.37 -11.28 -6.96
C PHE A 522 -4.00 -10.70 -5.59
N LEU A 523 -3.36 -9.54 -5.57
CA LEU A 523 -3.05 -8.83 -4.33
C LEU A 523 -4.32 -8.34 -3.60
N ALA A 524 -5.33 -7.92 -4.35
CA ALA A 524 -6.60 -7.52 -3.76
C ALA A 524 -7.29 -8.66 -2.97
N ARG A 525 -7.07 -9.93 -3.36
CA ARG A 525 -7.60 -11.12 -2.68
C ARG A 525 -6.70 -11.66 -1.57
N SER A 526 -5.45 -11.20 -1.49
CA SER A 526 -4.48 -11.64 -0.48
C SER A 526 -4.58 -10.74 0.76
N MET A 527 -4.10 -11.20 1.90
CA MET A 527 -3.85 -10.37 3.09
C MET A 527 -2.36 -10.21 3.32
N LEU A 528 -1.93 -9.00 3.61
CA LEU A 528 -0.52 -8.63 3.80
C LEU A 528 -0.21 -8.48 5.29
N PHE A 529 0.67 -9.34 5.78
CA PHE A 529 1.15 -9.29 7.16
C PHE A 529 2.61 -8.83 7.18
N TYR A 530 2.81 -7.63 7.69
CA TYR A 530 4.14 -7.02 7.77
C TYR A 530 4.72 -7.13 9.16
N ASP A 531 5.98 -7.49 9.22
CA ASP A 531 6.80 -7.37 10.41
C ASP A 531 8.16 -6.80 10.00
N LEU A 532 8.25 -5.47 10.07
CA LEU A 532 9.38 -4.71 9.54
C LEU A 532 10.54 -4.56 10.53
N GLU A 533 10.40 -5.09 11.75
CA GLU A 533 11.49 -5.07 12.70
C GLU A 533 12.72 -5.82 12.17
N THR A 534 13.81 -5.10 11.95
CA THR A 534 15.05 -5.62 11.37
C THR A 534 15.92 -6.32 12.41
N ASN A 535 15.77 -5.98 13.68
CA ASN A 535 16.57 -6.55 14.76
C ASN A 535 15.69 -7.01 15.95
N PRO A 536 14.90 -8.07 15.76
CA PRO A 536 13.99 -8.55 16.79
C PRO A 536 14.73 -9.01 18.04
N LYS A 537 14.21 -8.65 19.21
CA LYS A 537 14.80 -9.07 20.48
C LYS A 537 14.64 -10.57 20.67
N ARG A 538 15.76 -11.24 20.94
CA ARG A 538 15.79 -12.66 21.30
C ARG A 538 15.17 -12.89 22.68
N LYS A 539 14.32 -13.92 22.83
CA LYS A 539 13.87 -14.37 24.16
C LYS A 539 15.06 -14.88 24.98
N THR A 540 15.24 -14.39 26.19
CA THR A 540 16.39 -14.75 27.08
C THR A 540 16.28 -16.16 27.64
N HIS A 541 15.07 -16.64 27.94
CA HIS A 541 14.79 -17.98 28.46
C HIS A 541 13.83 -18.73 27.53
N PHE A 542 14.33 -19.01 26.32
CA PHE A 542 13.50 -19.65 25.30
C PHE A 542 13.46 -21.16 25.51
N LYS A 543 12.26 -21.72 25.65
CA LYS A 543 11.98 -23.13 25.62
C LYS A 543 10.76 -23.38 24.75
N LYS A 544 10.88 -24.30 23.81
CA LYS A 544 9.71 -24.72 23.02
C LYS A 544 8.75 -25.50 23.93
N GLU A 545 7.49 -25.10 23.88
CA GLU A 545 6.41 -25.77 24.60
C GLU A 545 5.73 -26.78 23.68
N ALA A 546 5.41 -27.95 24.17
CA ALA A 546 4.56 -28.87 23.42
C ALA A 546 3.17 -28.24 23.25
N MET A 547 2.54 -28.54 22.11
CA MET A 547 1.13 -28.16 21.92
C MET A 547 0.28 -28.89 22.97
N SER A 548 -0.59 -28.15 23.65
CA SER A 548 -1.53 -28.78 24.59
C SER A 548 -2.45 -29.76 23.85
N GLU A 549 -2.87 -30.81 24.52
CA GLU A 549 -3.78 -31.77 23.93
C GLU A 549 -5.12 -31.16 23.57
N SER A 550 -5.59 -30.20 24.36
CA SER A 550 -6.80 -29.41 24.07
C SER A 550 -6.68 -28.66 22.74
N LEU A 551 -5.58 -27.95 22.52
CA LEU A 551 -5.31 -27.20 21.29
C LEU A 551 -5.18 -28.15 20.08
N ALA A 552 -4.45 -29.26 20.24
CA ALA A 552 -4.30 -30.26 19.19
C ALA A 552 -5.64 -30.90 18.81
N ASN A 553 -6.49 -31.23 19.79
CA ASN A 553 -7.79 -31.81 19.54
C ASN A 553 -8.74 -30.82 18.85
N ALA A 554 -8.71 -29.55 19.24
CA ALA A 554 -9.51 -28.51 18.57
C ALA A 554 -9.11 -28.39 17.08
N LEU A 555 -7.80 -28.40 16.76
CA LEU A 555 -7.30 -28.38 15.39
C LEU A 555 -7.72 -29.63 14.60
N ARG A 556 -7.65 -30.81 15.21
CA ARG A 556 -8.12 -32.07 14.58
C ARG A 556 -9.62 -32.04 14.33
N ASN A 557 -10.42 -31.53 15.27
CA ASN A 557 -11.85 -31.42 15.12
C ASN A 557 -12.26 -30.47 13.98
N LEU A 558 -11.54 -29.36 13.81
CA LEU A 558 -11.73 -28.46 12.67
C LEU A 558 -11.51 -29.18 11.34
N TYR A 559 -10.49 -30.02 11.23
CA TYR A 559 -10.23 -30.78 10.02
C TYR A 559 -11.21 -31.91 9.82
N ALA A 560 -11.47 -32.69 10.85
CA ALA A 560 -12.28 -33.89 10.78
C ALA A 560 -13.78 -33.61 10.76
N HIS A 561 -14.22 -32.38 11.08
CA HIS A 561 -15.64 -32.05 11.26
C HIS A 561 -16.35 -33.06 12.18
N GLY A 562 -15.67 -33.50 13.25
CA GLY A 562 -16.17 -34.48 14.18
C GLY A 562 -16.06 -35.96 13.73
N HIS A 563 -15.54 -36.22 12.52
CA HIS A 563 -15.40 -37.61 11.99
C HIS A 563 -13.94 -38.03 11.85
N PHE A 564 -13.16 -37.85 12.91
CA PHE A 564 -11.72 -38.09 12.92
C PHE A 564 -11.30 -39.55 12.55
N ASP A 565 -12.08 -40.53 13.00
CA ASP A 565 -11.78 -41.95 12.77
C ASP A 565 -11.83 -42.38 11.31
N ALA A 566 -12.58 -41.69 10.48
CA ALA A 566 -12.69 -42.00 9.05
C ALA A 566 -11.47 -41.54 8.24
N LEU A 567 -10.74 -40.53 8.71
CA LEU A 567 -9.59 -39.92 8.01
C LEU A 567 -8.30 -40.70 8.27
N GLU A 568 -8.13 -41.27 9.47
CA GLU A 568 -6.98 -42.13 9.80
C GLU A 568 -6.97 -43.44 8.99
N ARG A 569 -8.15 -43.95 8.62
CA ARG A 569 -8.27 -45.25 7.93
C ARG A 569 -8.13 -45.12 6.40
N THR A 570 -8.41 -43.97 5.80
CA THR A 570 -8.50 -43.86 4.34
C THR A 570 -7.28 -43.20 3.69
N GLY A 571 -6.30 -42.80 4.46
CA GLY A 571 -5.02 -42.33 3.92
C GLY A 571 -5.13 -41.31 2.83
N ALA A 572 -5.88 -40.20 3.07
CA ALA A 572 -5.75 -39.04 2.25
C ALA A 572 -6.82 -38.71 1.20
N ARG A 573 -8.05 -39.04 1.37
CA ARG A 573 -9.10 -38.35 0.63
C ARG A 573 -9.87 -37.45 1.58
N ILE A 574 -9.77 -36.13 1.37
CA ILE A 574 -10.85 -35.21 1.72
C ILE A 574 -11.95 -35.48 0.69
N GLN A 575 -12.66 -36.58 0.88
CA GLN A 575 -13.91 -36.81 0.15
C GLN A 575 -14.88 -35.72 0.60
N GLN A 576 -15.70 -35.21 -0.31
CA GLN A 576 -16.88 -34.42 0.03
C GLN A 576 -17.67 -35.19 1.09
N LEU A 577 -17.52 -34.78 2.35
CA LEU A 577 -18.27 -35.32 3.47
C LEU A 577 -19.56 -34.51 3.60
N GLY A 578 -20.50 -34.75 2.67
CA GLY A 578 -21.83 -34.12 2.72
C GLY A 578 -21.85 -32.63 2.37
N ASP A 579 -22.97 -31.99 2.66
CA ASP A 579 -23.18 -30.55 2.46
C ASP A 579 -22.29 -29.73 3.39
N LYS A 580 -21.92 -28.52 2.93
CA LYS A 580 -21.17 -27.58 3.75
C LYS A 580 -21.91 -27.22 5.02
N THR A 581 -21.21 -27.13 6.13
CA THR A 581 -21.77 -26.61 7.37
C THR A 581 -21.85 -25.09 7.27
N THR A 582 -23.05 -24.57 7.36
CA THR A 582 -23.31 -23.14 7.46
C THR A 582 -23.07 -22.68 8.88
N LEU A 583 -22.14 -21.75 9.08
CA LEU A 583 -21.86 -21.21 10.40
C LEU A 583 -22.90 -20.14 10.75
N PRO A 584 -23.64 -20.29 11.88
CA PRO A 584 -24.62 -19.31 12.32
C PRO A 584 -23.94 -18.01 12.75
N THR A 585 -24.64 -16.90 12.50
CA THR A 585 -24.18 -15.55 12.84
C THR A 585 -25.21 -14.91 13.78
N LEU A 586 -24.76 -14.37 14.91
CA LEU A 586 -25.65 -13.62 15.82
C LEU A 586 -26.25 -12.41 15.09
N LYS A 587 -27.46 -12.03 15.46
CA LYS A 587 -28.20 -10.95 14.81
C LYS A 587 -27.43 -9.63 14.83
N ASP A 588 -26.89 -9.25 15.96
CA ASP A 588 -26.07 -8.04 16.13
C ASP A 588 -24.76 -8.09 15.31
N ALA A 589 -24.14 -9.26 15.21
CA ALA A 589 -23.00 -9.48 14.33
C ALA A 589 -23.38 -9.37 12.85
N SER A 590 -24.55 -9.85 12.45
CA SER A 590 -25.09 -9.72 11.09
C SER A 590 -25.38 -8.25 10.73
N GLU A 591 -25.99 -7.51 11.65
CA GLU A 591 -26.23 -6.07 11.49
C GLU A 591 -24.90 -5.31 11.36
N LEU A 592 -23.88 -5.68 12.13
CA LEU A 592 -22.55 -5.08 12.06
C LEU A 592 -21.84 -5.43 10.75
N LEU A 593 -22.02 -6.64 10.19
CA LEU A 593 -21.47 -7.00 8.87
C LEU A 593 -22.06 -6.15 7.74
N ASN A 594 -23.34 -5.79 7.82
CA ASN A 594 -23.96 -4.87 6.87
C ASN A 594 -23.32 -3.48 6.96
N GLU A 595 -22.98 -3.00 8.17
CA GLU A 595 -22.24 -1.74 8.33
C GLU A 595 -20.82 -1.85 7.76
N VAL A 596 -20.13 -2.98 7.95
CA VAL A 596 -18.82 -3.23 7.35
C VAL A 596 -18.90 -3.17 5.82
N TYR A 597 -19.94 -3.76 5.22
CA TYR A 597 -20.17 -3.68 3.78
C TYR A 597 -20.30 -2.23 3.31
N GLU A 598 -21.15 -1.44 3.97
CA GLU A 598 -21.36 -0.03 3.61
C GLU A 598 -20.07 0.80 3.73
N ARG A 599 -19.27 0.58 4.78
CA ARG A 599 -17.99 1.29 4.96
C ARG A 599 -16.99 0.98 3.83
N PHE A 600 -16.84 -0.28 3.44
CA PHE A 600 -15.97 -0.64 2.32
C PHE A 600 -16.53 -0.20 0.96
N TYR A 601 -17.85 -0.18 0.79
CA TYR A 601 -18.48 0.37 -0.39
C TYR A 601 -18.16 1.87 -0.56
N GLN A 602 -18.33 2.64 0.51
CA GLN A 602 -18.02 4.06 0.51
C GLN A 602 -16.52 4.32 0.31
N LEU A 603 -15.65 3.52 0.93
CA LEU A 603 -14.21 3.59 0.72
C LEU A 603 -13.84 3.31 -0.76
N ALA A 604 -14.51 2.36 -1.40
CA ALA A 604 -14.30 2.04 -2.80
C ALA A 604 -14.73 3.20 -3.72
N GLU A 605 -15.88 3.83 -3.47
CA GLU A 605 -16.33 4.99 -4.24
C GLU A 605 -15.38 6.19 -4.06
N HIS A 606 -14.85 6.40 -2.84
CA HIS A 606 -13.82 7.40 -2.61
C HIS A 606 -12.56 7.13 -3.44
N HIS A 607 -12.03 5.90 -3.42
CA HIS A 607 -10.82 5.55 -4.18
C HIS A 607 -11.03 5.49 -5.68
N LYS A 608 -12.23 5.20 -6.15
CA LYS A 608 -12.60 5.32 -7.55
C LYS A 608 -12.44 6.76 -8.06
N ALA A 609 -12.84 7.73 -7.24
CA ALA A 609 -12.74 9.15 -7.58
C ALA A 609 -11.30 9.72 -7.40
N THR A 610 -10.47 9.14 -6.51
CA THR A 610 -9.20 9.74 -6.10
C THR A 610 -7.97 9.02 -6.61
N THR A 611 -7.91 7.69 -6.54
CA THR A 611 -6.70 6.90 -6.82
C THR A 611 -6.84 5.88 -7.94
N GLY A 612 -8.07 5.54 -8.37
CA GLY A 612 -8.31 4.44 -9.31
C GLY A 612 -8.06 3.04 -8.73
N LEU A 613 -7.89 2.92 -7.40
CA LEU A 613 -7.60 1.66 -6.70
C LEU A 613 -8.84 1.09 -5.97
N GLU A 614 -10.04 1.43 -6.43
CA GLU A 614 -11.31 0.96 -5.87
C GLU A 614 -11.43 -0.57 -5.82
N ALA A 615 -10.74 -1.28 -6.72
CA ALA A 615 -10.76 -2.74 -6.76
C ALA A 615 -10.19 -3.36 -5.47
N ILE A 616 -9.20 -2.71 -4.84
CA ILE A 616 -8.63 -3.13 -3.56
C ILE A 616 -9.66 -2.91 -2.44
N ALA A 617 -10.26 -1.72 -2.38
CA ALA A 617 -11.24 -1.37 -1.35
C ALA A 617 -12.51 -2.26 -1.44
N ARG A 618 -13.00 -2.57 -2.65
CA ARG A 618 -14.16 -3.48 -2.86
C ARG A 618 -13.95 -4.88 -2.29
N ARG A 619 -12.69 -5.34 -2.20
CA ARG A 619 -12.37 -6.64 -1.59
C ARG A 619 -12.30 -6.61 -0.07
N GLY A 620 -12.30 -5.43 0.53
CA GLY A 620 -12.20 -5.28 1.98
C GLY A 620 -13.31 -6.01 2.73
N TYR A 621 -14.57 -5.91 2.27
CA TYR A 621 -15.69 -6.63 2.87
C TYR A 621 -15.50 -8.16 2.82
N GLU A 622 -15.13 -8.71 1.65
CA GLU A 622 -14.87 -10.15 1.50
C GLU A 622 -13.79 -10.62 2.49
N LEU A 623 -12.68 -9.86 2.59
CA LEU A 623 -11.59 -10.19 3.51
C LEU A 623 -12.02 -10.08 4.97
N ALA A 624 -12.78 -9.04 5.35
CA ALA A 624 -13.32 -8.86 6.70
C ALA A 624 -14.25 -10.01 7.07
N SER A 625 -15.16 -10.38 6.19
CA SER A 625 -16.08 -11.50 6.40
C SER A 625 -15.35 -12.84 6.50
N LYS A 626 -14.33 -13.10 5.65
CA LYS A 626 -13.49 -14.31 5.75
C LYS A 626 -12.74 -14.38 7.08
N VAL A 627 -12.10 -13.30 7.52
CA VAL A 627 -11.37 -13.28 8.80
C VAL A 627 -12.33 -13.50 9.97
N SER A 628 -13.47 -12.81 9.98
CA SER A 628 -14.46 -13.00 11.04
C SER A 628 -15.00 -14.44 11.08
N LEU A 629 -15.21 -15.04 9.91
CA LEU A 629 -15.61 -16.45 9.79
C LEU A 629 -14.51 -17.39 10.32
N ILE A 630 -13.24 -17.18 9.94
CA ILE A 630 -12.11 -17.98 10.43
C ILE A 630 -12.02 -17.94 11.96
N CYS A 631 -12.18 -16.76 12.56
CA CYS A 631 -12.15 -16.62 14.02
C CYS A 631 -13.32 -17.34 14.70
N ALA A 632 -14.48 -17.37 14.07
CA ALA A 632 -15.71 -17.95 14.59
C ALA A 632 -15.78 -19.50 14.44
N LEU A 633 -15.02 -20.10 13.52
CA LEU A 633 -15.09 -21.55 13.24
C LEU A 633 -14.88 -22.41 14.47
N PRO A 634 -13.88 -22.17 15.34
CA PRO A 634 -13.66 -23.03 16.49
C PRO A 634 -14.77 -22.97 17.55
N SER A 635 -15.45 -21.84 17.67
CA SER A 635 -16.57 -21.64 18.59
C SER A 635 -17.93 -22.08 17.99
N GLY A 636 -18.01 -22.23 16.67
CA GLY A 636 -19.23 -22.61 15.98
C GLY A 636 -20.26 -21.49 15.85
N LEU A 637 -19.93 -20.24 16.23
CA LEU A 637 -20.86 -19.10 16.22
C LEU A 637 -20.10 -17.80 15.95
N ARG A 638 -20.57 -17.01 14.97
CA ARG A 638 -19.99 -15.69 14.67
C ARG A 638 -20.61 -14.62 15.58
N THR A 639 -19.75 -13.89 16.29
CA THR A 639 -20.10 -12.83 17.24
C THR A 639 -19.66 -11.46 16.73
N VAL A 640 -20.09 -10.40 17.43
CA VAL A 640 -19.67 -9.01 17.20
C VAL A 640 -18.14 -8.85 17.27
N ASP A 641 -17.47 -9.51 18.21
CA ASP A 641 -16.01 -9.40 18.35
C ASP A 641 -15.27 -10.00 17.17
N HIS A 642 -15.77 -11.10 16.61
CA HIS A 642 -15.22 -11.66 15.36
C HIS A 642 -15.36 -10.69 14.20
N VAL A 643 -16.50 -9.99 14.07
CA VAL A 643 -16.75 -9.03 12.99
C VAL A 643 -15.88 -7.78 13.18
N ARG A 644 -15.79 -7.24 14.37
CA ARG A 644 -14.92 -6.09 14.70
C ARG A 644 -13.47 -6.38 14.37
N TYR A 645 -12.97 -7.55 14.77
CA TYR A 645 -11.61 -7.97 14.47
C TYR A 645 -11.40 -8.14 12.96
N GLY A 646 -12.31 -8.80 12.27
CA GLY A 646 -12.26 -8.99 10.82
C GLY A 646 -12.23 -7.66 10.07
N TYR A 647 -13.07 -6.71 10.47
CA TYR A 647 -13.10 -5.37 9.90
C TYR A 647 -11.78 -4.62 10.13
N ALA A 648 -11.29 -4.56 11.37
CA ALA A 648 -10.07 -3.84 11.70
C ALA A 648 -8.84 -4.38 10.92
N LEU A 649 -8.70 -5.70 10.84
CA LEU A 649 -7.60 -6.33 10.10
C LEU A 649 -7.71 -6.09 8.59
N ALA A 650 -8.90 -6.21 8.01
CA ALA A 650 -9.13 -5.99 6.59
C ALA A 650 -8.97 -4.51 6.20
N LEU A 651 -9.42 -3.58 7.03
CA LEU A 651 -9.23 -2.15 6.80
C LEU A 651 -7.76 -1.78 6.78
N ALA A 652 -7.00 -2.23 7.79
CA ALA A 652 -5.56 -2.01 7.86
C ALA A 652 -4.80 -2.58 6.64
N ASP A 653 -5.24 -3.73 6.12
CA ASP A 653 -4.69 -4.35 4.92
C ASP A 653 -5.01 -3.54 3.65
N VAL A 654 -6.26 -3.13 3.46
CA VAL A 654 -6.71 -2.33 2.32
C VAL A 654 -5.98 -0.99 2.26
N GLU A 655 -5.94 -0.25 3.36
CA GLU A 655 -5.23 1.04 3.45
C GLU A 655 -3.74 0.90 3.14
N ARG A 656 -3.11 -0.15 3.65
CA ARG A 656 -1.69 -0.45 3.37
C ARG A 656 -1.44 -0.74 1.90
N LYS A 657 -2.28 -1.56 1.26
CA LYS A 657 -2.19 -1.87 -0.17
C LYS A 657 -2.32 -0.62 -1.02
N ILE A 658 -3.29 0.22 -0.72
CA ILE A 658 -3.50 1.48 -1.43
C ILE A 658 -2.28 2.40 -1.26
N LYS A 659 -1.77 2.56 -0.03
CA LYS A 659 -0.58 3.37 0.26
C LYS A 659 0.65 2.87 -0.49
N LEU A 660 0.88 1.55 -0.53
CA LEU A 660 2.01 0.97 -1.24
C LEU A 660 1.89 1.15 -2.76
N SER A 661 0.72 0.87 -3.33
CA SER A 661 0.48 1.04 -4.77
C SER A 661 0.64 2.50 -5.21
N TYR A 662 0.16 3.45 -4.41
CA TYR A 662 0.31 4.88 -4.69
C TYR A 662 1.77 5.35 -4.56
N SER A 663 2.54 4.81 -3.61
CA SER A 663 3.96 5.18 -3.43
C SER A 663 4.86 4.67 -4.57
N GLU A 664 4.54 3.54 -5.17
CA GLU A 664 5.29 2.97 -6.31
C GLU A 664 4.99 3.69 -7.64
N ASP A 665 3.76 4.16 -7.84
CA ASP A 665 3.42 5.00 -8.99
C ASP A 665 4.23 6.31 -8.98
N ASN A 666 4.47 6.87 -7.81
CA ASN A 666 5.35 8.03 -7.63
C ASN A 666 6.84 7.72 -7.88
N LYS A 667 7.29 6.47 -7.70
CA LYS A 667 8.69 6.05 -8.01
C LYS A 667 8.91 5.70 -9.49
N GLN A 668 7.86 5.38 -10.24
CA GLN A 668 7.89 5.27 -11.70
C GLN A 668 7.68 6.62 -12.39
N SER A 669 7.44 7.68 -11.60
CA SER A 669 7.40 9.05 -12.09
C SER A 669 8.71 9.43 -12.80
N VAL A 670 8.64 10.44 -13.64
CA VAL A 670 9.78 10.98 -14.41
C VAL A 670 11.03 11.18 -13.55
N ASP A 671 10.87 11.49 -12.27
CA ASP A 671 11.98 11.72 -11.33
C ASP A 671 12.67 10.41 -10.88
N GLY A 672 11.94 9.33 -10.69
CA GLY A 672 12.53 8.01 -10.38
C GLY A 672 13.29 7.43 -11.57
N LEU A 673 12.79 7.65 -12.79
CA LEU A 673 13.48 7.25 -14.01
C LEU A 673 14.70 8.13 -14.27
N ALA A 674 14.63 9.42 -13.98
CA ALA A 674 15.75 10.35 -14.04
C ALA A 674 16.89 9.96 -13.08
N ALA A 675 16.56 9.59 -11.84
CA ALA A 675 17.55 9.10 -10.88
C ALA A 675 18.25 7.82 -11.35
N LYS A 676 17.51 6.89 -11.96
CA LYS A 676 18.10 5.69 -12.59
C LYS A 676 19.02 6.03 -13.76
N VAL A 677 18.62 6.99 -14.60
CA VAL A 677 19.47 7.49 -15.68
C VAL A 677 20.76 8.09 -15.13
N LEU A 678 20.69 8.95 -14.12
CA LEU A 678 21.87 9.54 -13.47
C LEU A 678 22.79 8.50 -12.85
N SER A 679 22.25 7.40 -12.32
CA SER A 679 23.08 6.29 -11.80
C SER A 679 23.82 5.50 -12.88
N ILE A 680 23.38 5.59 -14.14
CA ILE A 680 23.98 4.92 -15.28
C ILE A 680 25.02 5.79 -15.97
N ILE A 681 24.83 7.11 -15.94
CA ILE A 681 25.64 8.07 -16.67
C ILE A 681 26.85 8.49 -15.82
N ASP A 682 28.05 8.28 -16.35
CA ASP A 682 29.30 8.71 -15.73
C ASP A 682 29.57 10.20 -16.05
N LYS A 683 30.17 10.92 -15.08
CA LYS A 683 30.55 12.34 -15.24
C LYS A 683 31.73 12.52 -16.20
N GLU A 684 32.68 11.58 -16.23
CA GLU A 684 33.91 11.69 -16.99
C GLU A 684 33.83 11.04 -18.38
N HIS A 685 33.19 9.87 -18.45
CA HIS A 685 33.19 9.07 -19.69
C HIS A 685 31.89 9.17 -20.46
N GLY A 686 30.79 9.52 -19.80
CA GLY A 686 29.45 9.58 -20.39
C GLY A 686 28.96 8.23 -20.94
N GLU A 687 27.68 8.15 -21.27
CA GLU A 687 27.09 6.93 -21.82
C GLU A 687 26.25 7.20 -23.07
N THR A 688 26.18 6.21 -23.97
CA THR A 688 25.35 6.31 -25.17
C THR A 688 23.91 5.92 -24.89
N LEU A 689 22.96 6.43 -25.70
CA LEU A 689 21.55 6.05 -25.63
C LEU A 689 21.36 4.53 -25.63
N GLY A 690 22.13 3.80 -26.45
CA GLY A 690 22.03 2.34 -26.53
C GLY A 690 22.38 1.64 -25.21
N VAL A 691 23.40 2.12 -24.49
CA VAL A 691 23.78 1.58 -23.16
C VAL A 691 22.72 1.92 -22.13
N ILE A 692 22.21 3.16 -22.13
CA ILE A 692 21.14 3.59 -21.21
C ILE A 692 19.88 2.73 -21.44
N CYS A 693 19.44 2.55 -22.68
CA CYS A 693 18.31 1.70 -23.01
C CYS A 693 18.53 0.23 -22.59
N ASN A 694 19.74 -0.30 -22.77
CA ASN A 694 20.06 -1.67 -22.37
C ASN A 694 20.07 -1.87 -20.84
N ARG A 695 20.43 -0.87 -20.06
CA ARG A 695 20.41 -0.92 -18.60
C ARG A 695 19.00 -0.65 -18.02
N LEU A 696 18.19 0.14 -18.72
CA LEU A 696 16.79 0.43 -18.37
C LEU A 696 15.81 -0.52 -19.12
N ARG A 697 16.12 -1.81 -19.13
CA ARG A 697 15.30 -2.84 -19.79
C ARG A 697 13.86 -2.79 -19.27
N GLY A 698 12.89 -2.62 -20.14
CA GLY A 698 11.46 -2.51 -19.81
C GLY A 698 10.88 -1.10 -19.98
N THR A 699 11.73 -0.07 -20.14
CA THR A 699 11.27 1.29 -20.48
C THR A 699 11.32 1.49 -21.98
N PRO A 700 10.24 1.93 -22.65
CA PRO A 700 10.24 2.22 -24.08
C PRO A 700 11.33 3.24 -24.45
N LYS A 701 12.05 2.99 -25.56
CA LYS A 701 13.14 3.86 -26.02
C LYS A 701 12.67 5.31 -26.20
N THR A 702 11.49 5.53 -26.74
CA THR A 702 10.88 6.86 -26.92
C THR A 702 10.69 7.61 -25.60
N GLN A 703 10.35 6.90 -24.52
CA GLN A 703 10.21 7.48 -23.20
C GLN A 703 11.58 7.87 -22.60
N ILE A 704 12.61 7.05 -22.83
CA ILE A 704 13.99 7.35 -22.41
C ILE A 704 14.52 8.56 -23.18
N GLU A 705 14.30 8.65 -24.49
CA GLU A 705 14.70 9.79 -25.32
C GLU A 705 14.03 11.09 -24.87
N ALA A 706 12.72 11.05 -24.61
CA ALA A 706 11.98 12.21 -24.09
C ALA A 706 12.50 12.65 -22.71
N LEU A 707 12.83 11.69 -21.84
CA LEU A 707 13.40 11.96 -20.52
C LEU A 707 14.79 12.60 -20.62
N LEU A 708 15.69 12.05 -21.46
CA LEU A 708 17.04 12.59 -21.67
C LEU A 708 16.99 14.01 -22.22
N LEU A 709 16.04 14.32 -23.11
CA LEU A 709 15.82 15.68 -23.59
C LEU A 709 15.41 16.61 -22.46
N GLN A 710 14.45 16.19 -21.60
CA GLN A 710 14.04 16.96 -20.44
C GLN A 710 15.16 17.17 -19.43
N MET A 711 15.99 16.14 -19.18
CA MET A 711 17.13 16.23 -18.27
C MET A 711 18.22 17.17 -18.82
N THR A 712 18.41 17.20 -20.13
CA THR A 712 19.32 18.13 -20.78
C THR A 712 18.82 19.58 -20.67
N ASP A 713 17.52 19.81 -20.91
CA ASP A 713 16.88 21.12 -20.75
C ASP A 713 16.95 21.64 -19.28
N LYS A 714 16.85 20.72 -18.33
CA LYS A 714 16.99 21.02 -16.87
C LYS A 714 18.46 21.14 -16.42
N LYS A 715 19.42 20.99 -17.32
CA LYS A 715 20.87 21.00 -17.01
C LYS A 715 21.29 19.94 -15.97
N MET A 716 20.58 18.85 -15.87
CA MET A 716 20.93 17.71 -15.04
C MET A 716 21.98 16.81 -15.70
N ILE A 717 21.97 16.82 -17.04
CA ILE A 717 22.95 16.13 -17.87
C ILE A 717 23.38 17.07 -18.99
N ARG A 718 24.58 16.83 -19.52
CA ARG A 718 25.09 17.49 -20.73
C ARG A 718 25.28 16.46 -21.84
N THR A 719 25.18 16.90 -23.07
CA THR A 719 25.33 16.07 -24.26
C THR A 719 26.51 16.53 -25.08
N GLU A 720 27.29 15.58 -25.57
CA GLU A 720 28.42 15.85 -26.48
C GLU A 720 28.36 14.94 -27.67
N GLU A 721 28.71 15.47 -28.85
CA GLU A 721 28.76 14.72 -30.10
C GLU A 721 30.15 14.11 -30.30
N PHE A 722 30.23 12.83 -30.55
CA PHE A 722 31.44 12.08 -30.85
C PHE A 722 31.38 11.46 -32.27
N ILE A 723 32.54 11.28 -32.88
CA ILE A 723 32.67 10.63 -34.19
C ILE A 723 33.40 9.30 -33.98
N LYS A 724 32.78 8.21 -34.41
CA LYS A 724 33.40 6.89 -34.33
C LYS A 724 34.52 6.79 -35.37
N SER A 725 35.75 6.60 -34.92
CA SER A 725 36.96 6.61 -35.75
C SER A 725 36.91 5.62 -36.93
N SER A 726 36.29 4.44 -36.71
CA SER A 726 36.21 3.35 -37.72
C SER A 726 35.17 3.56 -38.81
N THR A 727 34.05 4.28 -38.51
CA THR A 727 32.91 4.39 -39.45
C THR A 727 32.53 5.81 -39.79
N LYS A 728 33.20 6.82 -39.20
CA LYS A 728 32.89 8.25 -39.32
C LYS A 728 31.44 8.63 -38.98
N VAL A 729 30.72 7.73 -38.30
CA VAL A 729 29.34 7.98 -37.83
C VAL A 729 29.35 8.81 -36.57
N LYS A 730 28.54 9.86 -36.56
CA LYS A 730 28.30 10.71 -35.38
C LYS A 730 27.36 10.03 -34.42
N TYR A 731 27.66 10.13 -33.09
CA TYR A 731 26.79 9.64 -32.03
C TYR A 731 26.87 10.55 -30.79
N MET A 732 25.78 10.58 -30.03
CA MET A 732 25.71 11.41 -28.83
C MET A 732 26.10 10.61 -27.59
N ARG A 733 26.83 11.24 -26.68
CA ARG A 733 27.01 10.76 -25.30
C ARG A 733 26.36 11.72 -24.32
N TYR A 734 25.86 11.16 -23.25
CA TYR A 734 25.20 11.86 -22.16
C TYR A 734 26.09 11.76 -20.92
N PHE A 735 26.33 12.88 -20.28
CA PHE A 735 27.20 13.01 -19.10
C PHE A 735 26.40 13.58 -17.93
N ALA A 736 26.61 13.10 -16.71
CA ALA A 736 26.09 13.75 -15.53
C ALA A 736 26.78 15.11 -15.33
N VAL A 737 26.04 16.13 -14.87
CA VAL A 737 26.60 17.48 -14.61
C VAL A 737 27.16 17.58 -13.21
#